data_50d31b7ff8cb4644463703edaf609ac8
#
_entry.id   50d31b7ff8cb4644463703edaf609ac8
#
_cell.length_a   1.000
_cell.length_b   1.000
_cell.length_c   1.000
_cell.angle_alpha   90.00
_cell.angle_beta   90.00
_cell.angle_gamma   90.00
#
_symmetry.space_group_name_H-M   'P 1'
#
loop_
_entity.id
_entity.type
_entity.pdbx_description
1 polymer ?
#
loop_
_entity_poly.entity_id
_entity_poly.type
_entity_poly.pdbx_seq_one_letter_code
_entity_poly.pdbx_strand_id
1 'polypeptide(L)'
;MPGNTYRPGGRGSDLWIRAGFGTQRAERRARLRRNFFRMIQEKLRNVAIIAHVDHGKTTLVDALLKQSGVYRENQEIVDRVMDSNDLERERGITIMAKNTAVTYGDTKINIVDTPGHADFGGEVERILKMVNGVILLVDAAEGPMPQTRFVLSRALELGHRVIVVVNKIDRPDQRIYEVIDEVLELLIDLNATDDQLDSPMLFCSARDGRCGYNPEEIGDDLKPLFDTILDYIPAPDVDVDAPFQMLVSSSDYNEFVGRIAVGRIERGTLKQNQEIVVCNYHDPDQVSKKAKATAIYEFDGLNRIPVDTVTAGNIIAMSGIGDITIGDTICAPDAVEPLEFDKISAPTIEMTFSVNDSPFAGREGKYVTSRQIRDRLMRETLKDVSLRVTEVEGSDSALNVAGRGEMHLSILIETMRREGYEFQVSPPRVLLKEIDGQKCEPMERLVVDVPSDCAGSVIEKIGSRKGDFLDMAPLGTTRSKLTFLVPARGLFGYRNEFLTDTKGEGIMASVFDSYAPYRGELSRRNVGALVASETGESVTYGLYNAQSRGTLFIGAGVPVYEGMVIGQTPKKEDIAINACKRKQLTNTRAAGSDDALRLIPPKQMSLEQCLEFLDDDEVLEVTPETLRIRKRILNLEQRMKSIHRK
;
A
#
# COMPACT_ATOMS: atom_id res chain seq x y z
N MET A 1 -57.44 -67.92 -24.82
CA MET A 1 -56.68 -67.92 -26.09
C MET A 1 -55.82 -66.69 -26.12
N PRO A 2 -54.63 -66.71 -26.73
CA PRO A 2 -53.34 -66.86 -26.04
C PRO A 2 -52.63 -65.50 -25.96
N GLY A 3 -51.85 -65.19 -24.96
CA GLY A 3 -50.48 -65.55 -24.81
C GLY A 3 -49.55 -64.66 -25.61
N ASN A 4 -48.78 -63.76 -24.96
CA ASN A 4 -47.39 -63.62 -25.33
C ASN A 4 -46.59 -62.86 -24.23
N THR A 5 -45.65 -63.59 -23.75
CA THR A 5 -44.56 -63.18 -22.88
C THR A 5 -43.55 -62.30 -23.64
N TYR A 6 -43.16 -61.19 -23.09
CA TYR A 6 -41.86 -60.53 -23.45
C TYR A 6 -41.09 -60.12 -22.19
N ARG A 7 -39.99 -60.83 -21.99
CA ARG A 7 -38.93 -60.39 -21.07
C ARG A 7 -38.01 -59.33 -21.76
N PRO A 8 -37.63 -58.24 -21.14
CA PRO A 8 -36.45 -57.55 -21.53
C PRO A 8 -35.31 -57.84 -20.54
N GLY A 9 -34.20 -58.27 -21.13
CA GLY A 9 -32.97 -58.57 -20.41
C GLY A 9 -32.32 -57.28 -19.80
N GLY A 10 -32.05 -57.40 -18.52
CA GLY A 10 -31.18 -56.46 -17.83
C GLY A 10 -29.73 -56.72 -18.19
N ARG A 11 -29.05 -55.71 -18.71
CA ARG A 11 -27.57 -55.52 -18.64
C ARG A 11 -27.25 -54.06 -19.01
N GLY A 12 -27.19 -53.17 -18.02
CA GLY A 12 -26.81 -51.79 -18.24
C GLY A 12 -26.45 -50.98 -16.99
N SER A 13 -26.73 -51.51 -15.79
CA SER A 13 -26.55 -50.74 -14.53
C SER A 13 -25.26 -51.08 -13.74
N ASP A 14 -24.57 -52.16 -14.07
CA ASP A 14 -23.38 -52.59 -13.28
C ASP A 14 -22.05 -51.98 -13.74
N LEU A 15 -21.98 -51.34 -14.93
CA LEU A 15 -20.75 -50.72 -15.40
C LEU A 15 -20.49 -49.31 -14.81
N TRP A 16 -21.56 -48.58 -14.52
CA TRP A 16 -21.43 -47.22 -13.94
C TRP A 16 -21.09 -47.22 -12.44
N ILE A 17 -21.53 -48.21 -11.72
CA ILE A 17 -21.24 -48.36 -10.28
C ILE A 17 -19.78 -48.80 -10.05
N ARG A 18 -19.18 -49.58 -10.96
CA ARG A 18 -17.78 -49.99 -10.86
C ARG A 18 -16.80 -48.90 -11.25
N ALA A 19 -17.14 -47.97 -12.14
CA ALA A 19 -16.30 -46.83 -12.48
C ALA A 19 -16.21 -45.79 -11.35
N GLY A 20 -17.32 -45.50 -10.64
CA GLY A 20 -17.35 -44.57 -9.51
C GLY A 20 -16.58 -45.04 -8.28
N PHE A 21 -16.57 -46.37 -8.01
CA PHE A 21 -15.78 -46.93 -6.88
C PHE A 21 -14.28 -47.01 -7.16
N GLY A 22 -13.90 -47.08 -8.44
CA GLY A 22 -12.47 -47.06 -8.84
C GLY A 22 -11.80 -45.71 -8.66
N THR A 23 -12.48 -44.63 -9.02
CA THR A 23 -11.99 -43.27 -8.90
C THR A 23 -11.93 -42.82 -7.44
N GLN A 24 -12.94 -43.06 -6.63
CA GLN A 24 -12.89 -42.73 -5.20
C GLN A 24 -11.80 -43.52 -4.43
N ARG A 25 -11.55 -44.78 -4.80
CA ARG A 25 -10.48 -45.58 -4.21
C ARG A 25 -9.08 -45.09 -4.67
N ALA A 26 -8.96 -44.65 -5.92
CA ALA A 26 -7.74 -44.08 -6.45
C ALA A 26 -7.45 -42.70 -5.81
N GLU A 27 -8.48 -41.87 -5.69
CA GLU A 27 -8.38 -40.58 -5.00
C GLU A 27 -8.09 -40.73 -3.48
N ARG A 28 -8.74 -41.69 -2.82
CA ARG A 28 -8.48 -42.00 -1.42
C ARG A 28 -7.05 -42.58 -1.22
N ARG A 29 -6.57 -43.43 -2.17
CA ARG A 29 -5.16 -43.90 -2.16
C ARG A 29 -4.17 -42.79 -2.50
N ALA A 30 -4.51 -41.88 -3.40
CA ALA A 30 -3.68 -40.70 -3.69
C ALA A 30 -3.64 -39.73 -2.48
N ARG A 31 -4.80 -39.51 -1.81
CA ARG A 31 -4.85 -38.73 -0.57
C ARG A 31 -4.07 -39.39 0.57
N LEU A 32 -4.19 -40.73 0.75
CA LEU A 32 -3.42 -41.46 1.75
C LEU A 32 -1.92 -41.50 1.43
N ARG A 33 -1.53 -41.57 0.15
CA ARG A 33 -0.11 -41.45 -0.25
C ARG A 33 0.41 -40.02 -0.07
N ARG A 34 -0.38 -38.98 -0.34
CA ARG A 34 0.02 -37.60 -0.06
C ARG A 34 0.29 -37.35 1.44
N ASN A 35 -0.47 -37.96 2.34
CA ASN A 35 -0.25 -37.84 3.79
C ASN A 35 0.95 -38.66 4.32
N PHE A 36 1.55 -39.57 3.54
CA PHE A 36 2.67 -40.41 3.98
C PHE A 36 4.06 -39.77 3.74
N PHE A 37 4.13 -38.68 2.92
CA PHE A 37 5.39 -37.99 2.59
C PHE A 37 5.45 -36.55 3.10
N ARG A 38 4.43 -36.08 3.82
CA ARG A 38 4.49 -34.76 4.46
C ARG A 38 5.37 -34.84 5.69
N MET A 39 6.32 -33.91 5.75
CA MET A 39 7.24 -33.75 6.86
C MET A 39 7.00 -32.39 7.52
N ILE A 40 6.81 -32.38 8.84
CA ILE A 40 6.73 -31.14 9.60
C ILE A 40 8.15 -30.59 9.75
N GLN A 41 8.37 -29.37 9.26
CA GLN A 41 9.64 -28.64 9.40
C GLN A 41 9.71 -28.00 10.80
N GLU A 42 9.91 -28.84 11.85
CA GLU A 42 9.85 -28.41 13.26
C GLU A 42 10.76 -27.21 13.58
N LYS A 43 11.89 -27.10 12.86
CA LYS A 43 12.89 -26.06 13.07
C LYS A 43 12.67 -24.82 12.19
N LEU A 44 11.45 -24.61 11.73
CA LEU A 44 11.09 -23.48 10.88
C LEU A 44 9.76 -22.88 11.30
N ARG A 45 9.67 -21.55 11.36
CA ARG A 45 8.43 -20.79 11.54
C ARG A 45 8.39 -19.64 10.54
N ASN A 46 7.23 -19.40 9.97
CA ASN A 46 6.99 -18.26 9.08
C ASN A 46 5.88 -17.41 9.68
N VAL A 47 6.18 -16.17 10.05
CA VAL A 47 5.24 -15.27 10.70
C VAL A 47 5.20 -13.92 9.97
N ALA A 48 4.02 -13.32 9.90
CA ALA A 48 3.87 -11.93 9.44
C ALA A 48 3.54 -11.02 10.64
N ILE A 49 4.02 -9.78 10.62
CA ILE A 49 3.67 -8.79 11.64
C ILE A 49 2.67 -7.81 11.07
N ILE A 50 1.49 -7.76 11.66
CA ILE A 50 0.39 -6.85 11.35
C ILE A 50 0.36 -5.77 12.41
N ALA A 51 0.45 -4.51 12.01
CA ALA A 51 0.39 -3.37 12.92
C ALA A 51 -0.17 -2.14 12.21
N HIS A 52 -0.79 -1.25 12.98
CA HIS A 52 -1.04 0.11 12.50
C HIS A 52 0.26 0.92 12.45
N VAL A 53 0.23 2.02 11.72
CA VAL A 53 1.31 3.03 11.71
C VAL A 53 1.61 3.45 13.15
N ASP A 54 2.86 3.60 13.48
CA ASP A 54 3.37 4.00 14.79
C ASP A 54 3.09 3.05 15.97
N HIS A 55 2.43 1.89 15.80
CA HIS A 55 2.27 0.89 16.88
C HIS A 55 3.58 0.21 17.31
N GLY A 56 4.70 0.52 16.61
CA GLY A 56 6.04 0.06 17.00
C GLY A 56 6.50 -1.22 16.32
N LYS A 57 5.96 -1.54 15.14
CA LYS A 57 6.33 -2.72 14.33
C LYS A 57 7.83 -2.80 14.06
N THR A 58 8.43 -1.77 13.50
CA THR A 58 9.86 -1.69 13.22
C THR A 58 10.69 -1.83 14.48
N THR A 59 10.26 -1.19 15.57
CA THR A 59 10.94 -1.27 16.87
C THR A 59 10.91 -2.69 17.43
N LEU A 60 9.80 -3.42 17.29
CA LEU A 60 9.69 -4.81 17.73
C LEU A 60 10.61 -5.72 16.91
N VAL A 61 10.63 -5.58 15.58
CA VAL A 61 11.53 -6.38 14.72
C VAL A 61 12.98 -6.09 15.02
N ASP A 62 13.36 -4.83 15.24
CA ASP A 62 14.72 -4.45 15.65
C ASP A 62 15.11 -5.08 17.00
N ALA A 63 14.18 -5.11 17.96
CA ALA A 63 14.40 -5.75 19.26
C ALA A 63 14.56 -7.28 19.14
N LEU A 64 13.74 -7.92 18.30
CA LEU A 64 13.88 -9.36 17.99
C LEU A 64 15.23 -9.68 17.34
N LEU A 65 15.66 -8.87 16.35
CA LEU A 65 16.96 -9.01 15.71
C LEU A 65 18.12 -8.83 16.69
N LYS A 66 18.04 -7.86 17.61
CA LYS A 66 19.05 -7.61 18.64
C LYS A 66 19.18 -8.80 19.61
N GLN A 67 18.06 -9.37 20.06
CA GLN A 67 18.06 -10.44 21.06
C GLN A 67 18.30 -11.84 20.47
N SER A 68 18.09 -12.04 19.16
CA SER A 68 18.41 -13.31 18.49
C SER A 68 19.91 -13.53 18.24
N GLY A 69 20.77 -12.56 18.55
CA GLY A 69 22.22 -12.69 18.39
C GLY A 69 22.73 -12.54 16.93
N VAL A 70 21.89 -12.07 16.03
CA VAL A 70 22.25 -11.81 14.62
C VAL A 70 23.33 -10.73 14.50
N TYR A 71 23.38 -9.78 15.45
CA TYR A 71 24.39 -8.74 15.49
C TYR A 71 25.59 -9.10 16.37
N ARG A 72 26.78 -8.80 15.87
CA ARG A 72 28.01 -8.94 16.67
C ARG A 72 28.07 -7.82 17.73
N GLU A 73 28.63 -8.12 18.92
CA GLU A 73 28.69 -7.22 20.08
C GLU A 73 29.31 -5.81 19.81
N ASN A 74 30.03 -5.61 18.69
CA ASN A 74 30.70 -4.36 18.33
C ASN A 74 30.15 -3.70 17.05
N GLN A 75 28.96 -4.09 16.57
CA GLN A 75 28.38 -3.50 15.38
C GLN A 75 27.49 -2.31 15.80
N GLU A 76 27.83 -1.09 15.34
CA GLU A 76 26.94 0.07 15.50
C GLU A 76 25.62 -0.22 14.79
N ILE A 77 24.56 -0.38 15.57
CA ILE A 77 23.23 -0.66 15.05
C ILE A 77 22.56 0.69 14.81
N VAL A 78 22.26 0.98 13.56
CA VAL A 78 21.42 2.13 13.21
C VAL A 78 19.99 1.79 13.66
N ASP A 79 19.38 2.62 14.48
CA ASP A 79 18.00 2.46 14.89
C ASP A 79 17.06 2.45 13.67
N ARG A 80 16.02 1.61 13.71
CA ARG A 80 15.06 1.38 12.62
C ARG A 80 15.70 0.73 11.37
N VAL A 81 16.40 -0.36 11.59
CA VAL A 81 17.10 -1.11 10.53
C VAL A 81 16.17 -1.58 9.41
N MET A 82 14.91 -1.89 9.73
CA MET A 82 13.90 -2.29 8.74
C MET A 82 13.41 -1.13 7.86
N ASP A 83 13.41 0.11 8.35
CA ASP A 83 13.01 1.28 7.56
C ASP A 83 14.22 1.81 6.77
N SER A 84 14.65 1.06 5.77
CA SER A 84 15.82 1.41 4.93
C SER A 84 15.54 2.60 3.98
N ASN A 85 14.27 2.99 3.83
CA ASN A 85 13.85 4.11 3.00
C ASN A 85 13.56 5.32 3.91
N ASP A 86 14.18 6.47 3.62
CA ASP A 86 13.93 7.71 4.37
C ASP A 86 12.46 8.12 4.38
N LEU A 87 11.71 7.79 3.31
CA LEU A 87 10.27 8.02 3.23
C LEU A 87 9.47 7.16 4.22
N GLU A 88 9.86 5.91 4.43
CA GLU A 88 9.23 5.04 5.42
C GLU A 88 9.46 5.61 6.84
N ARG A 89 10.69 6.08 7.13
CA ARG A 89 11.03 6.70 8.42
C ARG A 89 10.27 7.98 8.70
N GLU A 90 10.15 8.86 7.69
CA GLU A 90 9.47 10.15 7.83
C GLU A 90 7.96 10.01 7.96
N ARG A 91 7.38 9.04 7.23
CA ARG A 91 5.94 8.81 7.21
C ARG A 91 5.47 7.82 8.28
N GLY A 92 6.41 7.10 8.91
CA GLY A 92 6.12 6.04 9.88
C GLY A 92 5.41 4.83 9.28
N ILE A 93 5.34 4.68 7.93
CA ILE A 93 4.64 3.59 7.24
C ILE A 93 5.62 2.65 6.56
N THR A 94 5.32 1.35 6.58
CA THR A 94 5.97 0.38 5.70
C THR A 94 5.37 0.50 4.30
N ILE A 95 6.22 0.79 3.33
CA ILE A 95 5.83 0.94 1.91
C ILE A 95 6.00 -0.39 1.19
N MET A 96 7.13 -1.07 1.41
CA MET A 96 7.45 -2.35 0.78
C MET A 96 7.61 -3.44 1.83
N ALA A 97 7.05 -4.60 1.55
CA ALA A 97 7.24 -5.79 2.36
C ALA A 97 8.73 -6.18 2.42
N LYS A 98 9.21 -6.47 3.61
CA LYS A 98 10.58 -6.93 3.84
C LYS A 98 10.57 -8.29 4.51
N ASN A 99 11.47 -9.15 4.04
CA ASN A 99 11.69 -10.44 4.64
C ASN A 99 12.95 -10.38 5.49
N THR A 100 12.85 -10.83 6.72
CA THR A 100 13.96 -11.02 7.64
C THR A 100 13.87 -12.38 8.28
N ALA A 101 14.95 -12.87 8.84
CA ALA A 101 14.93 -14.10 9.60
C ALA A 101 15.80 -13.99 10.85
N VAL A 102 15.34 -14.59 11.92
CA VAL A 102 16.07 -14.70 13.17
C VAL A 102 16.20 -16.18 13.54
N THR A 103 17.25 -16.53 14.26
CA THR A 103 17.43 -17.88 14.81
C THR A 103 17.26 -17.82 16.32
N TYR A 104 16.33 -18.60 16.83
CA TYR A 104 16.13 -18.76 18.27
C TYR A 104 16.30 -20.21 18.66
N GLY A 105 17.32 -20.51 19.50
CA GLY A 105 17.75 -21.87 19.75
C GLY A 105 18.27 -22.53 18.45
N ASP A 106 17.59 -23.57 18.00
CA ASP A 106 17.87 -24.28 16.74
C ASP A 106 16.78 -24.09 15.68
N THR A 107 15.84 -23.15 15.91
CA THR A 107 14.73 -22.87 15.04
C THR A 107 14.92 -21.54 14.32
N LYS A 108 14.75 -21.56 12.99
CA LYS A 108 14.71 -20.37 12.14
C LYS A 108 13.30 -19.82 12.11
N ILE A 109 13.16 -18.53 12.39
CA ILE A 109 11.89 -17.80 12.33
C ILE A 109 12.01 -16.76 11.21
N ASN A 110 11.33 -17.00 10.10
CA ASN A 110 11.16 -16.01 9.05
C ASN A 110 10.08 -15.03 9.47
N ILE A 111 10.42 -13.75 9.46
CA ILE A 111 9.53 -12.65 9.81
C ILE A 111 9.30 -11.83 8.55
N VAL A 112 8.03 -11.70 8.14
CA VAL A 112 7.63 -10.89 6.99
C VAL A 112 6.95 -9.63 7.48
N ASP A 113 7.53 -8.48 7.15
CA ASP A 113 6.95 -7.19 7.46
C ASP A 113 5.82 -6.86 6.48
N THR A 114 4.63 -6.51 7.00
CA THR A 114 3.46 -6.21 6.15
C THR A 114 3.22 -4.71 6.05
N PRO A 115 2.93 -4.18 4.84
CA PRO A 115 2.41 -2.82 4.71
C PRO A 115 1.10 -2.68 5.48
N GLY A 116 0.95 -1.55 6.20
CA GLY A 116 -0.27 -1.28 6.98
C GLY A 116 -1.36 -0.54 6.21
N HIS A 117 -1.07 0.01 5.03
CA HIS A 117 -2.01 0.84 4.29
C HIS A 117 -2.83 0.04 3.27
N ALA A 118 -4.12 0.37 3.13
CA ALA A 118 -5.05 -0.33 2.24
C ALA A 118 -4.65 -0.32 0.75
N ASP A 119 -3.93 0.71 0.28
CA ASP A 119 -3.41 0.81 -1.09
C ASP A 119 -2.46 -0.36 -1.45
N PHE A 120 -1.87 -0.99 -0.44
CA PHE A 120 -0.98 -2.15 -0.57
C PHE A 120 -1.67 -3.50 -0.27
N GLY A 121 -3.00 -3.54 -0.22
CA GLY A 121 -3.78 -4.73 0.14
C GLY A 121 -3.42 -6.00 -0.63
N GLY A 122 -3.12 -5.88 -1.92
CA GLY A 122 -2.67 -7.03 -2.71
C GLY A 122 -1.28 -7.56 -2.33
N GLU A 123 -0.41 -6.75 -1.69
CA GLU A 123 0.85 -7.23 -1.13
C GLU A 123 0.61 -7.99 0.16
N VAL A 124 -0.30 -7.48 0.98
CA VAL A 124 -0.69 -8.12 2.23
C VAL A 124 -1.22 -9.54 1.99
N GLU A 125 -2.12 -9.74 1.02
CA GLU A 125 -2.66 -11.07 0.69
C GLU A 125 -1.56 -12.04 0.25
N ARG A 126 -0.59 -11.57 -0.55
CA ARG A 126 0.55 -12.40 -0.97
C ARG A 126 1.47 -12.79 0.18
N ILE A 127 1.71 -11.86 1.10
CA ILE A 127 2.51 -12.10 2.29
C ILE A 127 1.82 -13.13 3.19
N LEU A 128 0.53 -12.97 3.42
CA LEU A 128 -0.25 -13.90 4.25
C LEU A 128 -0.21 -15.33 3.71
N LYS A 129 -0.18 -15.52 2.38
CA LYS A 129 -0.02 -16.87 1.78
C LYS A 129 1.35 -17.50 2.02
N MET A 130 2.39 -16.72 2.35
CA MET A 130 3.73 -17.25 2.64
C MET A 130 3.93 -17.69 4.10
N VAL A 131 3.09 -17.23 5.01
CA VAL A 131 3.27 -17.42 6.45
C VAL A 131 2.34 -18.50 7.01
N ASN A 132 2.62 -18.94 8.24
CA ASN A 132 1.84 -19.94 8.95
C ASN A 132 1.04 -19.34 10.12
N GLY A 133 1.32 -18.09 10.47
CA GLY A 133 0.62 -17.34 11.48
C GLY A 133 1.00 -15.86 11.47
N VAL A 134 0.29 -15.07 12.27
CA VAL A 134 0.46 -13.63 12.31
C VAL A 134 0.64 -13.13 13.75
N ILE A 135 1.40 -12.05 13.88
CA ILE A 135 1.55 -11.30 15.13
C ILE A 135 0.76 -10.00 14.92
N LEU A 136 -0.30 -9.83 15.70
CA LEU A 136 -1.09 -8.60 15.75
C LEU A 136 -0.50 -7.66 16.80
N LEU A 137 0.13 -6.57 16.38
CA LEU A 137 0.73 -5.58 17.27
C LEU A 137 -0.22 -4.39 17.46
N VAL A 138 -0.60 -4.12 18.71
CA VAL A 138 -1.54 -3.05 19.09
C VAL A 138 -0.89 -2.14 20.12
N ASP A 139 -1.04 -0.83 19.96
CA ASP A 139 -0.58 0.16 20.94
C ASP A 139 -1.47 0.14 22.20
N ALA A 140 -0.86 0.12 23.38
CA ALA A 140 -1.55 0.05 24.66
C ALA A 140 -2.39 1.29 25.00
N ALA A 141 -2.19 2.43 24.32
CA ALA A 141 -2.95 3.65 24.51
C ALA A 141 -3.99 3.87 23.40
N GLU A 142 -3.65 3.54 22.14
CA GLU A 142 -4.50 3.82 20.98
C GLU A 142 -5.52 2.69 20.70
N GLY A 143 -5.15 1.43 20.99
CA GLY A 143 -5.98 0.27 20.69
C GLY A 143 -5.93 -0.17 19.22
N PRO A 144 -6.82 -1.09 18.79
CA PRO A 144 -6.86 -1.58 17.43
C PRO A 144 -7.44 -0.55 16.46
N MET A 145 -6.68 -0.21 15.43
CA MET A 145 -7.02 0.81 14.44
C MET A 145 -7.69 0.21 13.18
N PRO A 146 -8.54 0.97 12.44
CA PRO A 146 -9.30 0.47 11.30
C PRO A 146 -8.47 -0.16 10.18
N GLN A 147 -7.24 0.32 9.94
CA GLN A 147 -6.35 -0.24 8.92
C GLN A 147 -5.93 -1.68 9.26
N THR A 148 -5.72 -1.95 10.54
CA THR A 148 -5.39 -3.28 11.07
C THR A 148 -6.51 -4.28 10.79
N ARG A 149 -7.77 -3.82 10.82
CA ARG A 149 -8.98 -4.61 10.60
C ARG A 149 -8.96 -5.34 9.24
N PHE A 150 -8.57 -4.65 8.18
CA PHE A 150 -8.52 -5.25 6.84
C PHE A 150 -7.50 -6.40 6.77
N VAL A 151 -6.28 -6.16 7.26
CA VAL A 151 -5.20 -7.17 7.22
C VAL A 151 -5.54 -8.36 8.11
N LEU A 152 -6.08 -8.09 9.30
CA LEU A 152 -6.50 -9.12 10.24
C LEU A 152 -7.66 -9.97 9.71
N SER A 153 -8.68 -9.36 9.07
CA SER A 153 -9.78 -10.10 8.42
C SER A 153 -9.25 -11.11 7.41
N ARG A 154 -8.30 -10.71 6.56
CA ARG A 154 -7.69 -11.62 5.58
C ARG A 154 -6.88 -12.73 6.22
N ALA A 155 -6.16 -12.44 7.31
CA ALA A 155 -5.43 -13.46 8.06
C ALA A 155 -6.37 -14.50 8.69
N LEU A 156 -7.49 -14.05 9.27
CA LEU A 156 -8.51 -14.93 9.87
C LEU A 156 -9.23 -15.78 8.81
N GLU A 157 -9.59 -15.21 7.65
CA GLU A 157 -10.19 -15.93 6.51
C GLU A 157 -9.28 -17.03 5.96
N LEU A 158 -7.95 -16.82 5.97
CA LEU A 158 -6.95 -17.83 5.59
C LEU A 158 -6.71 -18.89 6.68
N GLY A 159 -7.36 -18.75 7.85
CA GLY A 159 -7.24 -19.69 8.96
C GLY A 159 -5.92 -19.57 9.73
N HIS A 160 -5.22 -18.42 9.64
CA HIS A 160 -3.98 -18.22 10.38
C HIS A 160 -4.23 -18.13 11.89
N ARG A 161 -3.26 -18.64 12.64
CA ARG A 161 -3.19 -18.40 14.07
C ARG A 161 -2.66 -17.00 14.35
N VAL A 162 -3.24 -16.32 15.33
CA VAL A 162 -2.94 -14.95 15.70
C VAL A 162 -2.29 -14.91 17.06
N ILE A 163 -1.16 -14.23 17.21
CA ILE A 163 -0.57 -13.86 18.51
C ILE A 163 -0.84 -12.36 18.68
N VAL A 164 -1.51 -11.97 19.75
CA VAL A 164 -1.76 -10.56 20.05
C VAL A 164 -0.63 -10.02 20.92
N VAL A 165 -0.03 -8.91 20.53
CA VAL A 165 1.02 -8.22 21.28
C VAL A 165 0.57 -6.81 21.57
N VAL A 166 0.23 -6.51 22.83
CA VAL A 166 -0.06 -5.16 23.31
C VAL A 166 1.26 -4.48 23.62
N ASN A 167 1.63 -3.51 22.80
CA ASN A 167 2.92 -2.82 22.84
C ASN A 167 2.84 -1.44 23.48
N LYS A 168 3.99 -0.87 23.82
CA LYS A 168 4.14 0.44 24.48
C LYS A 168 3.46 0.52 25.84
N ILE A 169 3.51 -0.55 26.59
CA ILE A 169 2.99 -0.57 27.97
C ILE A 169 3.75 0.35 28.92
N ASP A 170 4.91 0.86 28.48
CA ASP A 170 5.73 1.86 29.18
C ASP A 170 5.14 3.29 29.09
N ARG A 171 4.12 3.52 28.28
CA ARG A 171 3.47 4.84 28.14
C ARG A 171 2.65 5.18 29.41
N PRO A 172 2.67 6.44 29.86
CA PRO A 172 1.90 6.86 31.05
C PRO A 172 0.38 6.92 30.81
N ASP A 173 -0.06 7.01 29.52
CA ASP A 173 -1.45 7.08 29.08
C ASP A 173 -1.99 5.73 28.60
N GLN A 174 -1.31 4.62 28.96
CA GLN A 174 -1.73 3.27 28.60
C GLN A 174 -3.06 2.88 29.26
N ARG A 175 -3.91 2.13 28.53
CA ARG A 175 -5.22 1.62 28.95
C ARG A 175 -5.36 0.13 28.59
N ILE A 176 -4.42 -0.67 29.05
CA ILE A 176 -4.19 -2.06 28.60
C ILE A 176 -5.47 -2.90 28.66
N TYR A 177 -6.21 -2.85 29.76
CA TYR A 177 -7.41 -3.69 29.95
C TYR A 177 -8.52 -3.34 28.96
N GLU A 178 -8.71 -2.05 28.68
CA GLU A 178 -9.67 -1.58 27.68
C GLU A 178 -9.24 -2.00 26.27
N VAL A 179 -7.95 -1.95 25.97
CA VAL A 179 -7.40 -2.40 24.69
C VAL A 179 -7.57 -3.90 24.48
N ILE A 180 -7.45 -4.71 25.54
CA ILE A 180 -7.75 -6.14 25.48
C ILE A 180 -9.20 -6.37 25.05
N ASP A 181 -10.15 -5.69 25.68
CA ASP A 181 -11.57 -5.80 25.36
C ASP A 181 -11.83 -5.36 23.92
N GLU A 182 -11.24 -4.25 23.46
CA GLU A 182 -11.36 -3.76 22.09
C GLU A 182 -10.79 -4.75 21.05
N VAL A 183 -9.70 -5.44 21.36
CA VAL A 183 -9.12 -6.48 20.49
C VAL A 183 -10.04 -7.68 20.42
N LEU A 184 -10.62 -8.12 21.53
CA LEU A 184 -11.58 -9.23 21.56
C LEU A 184 -12.85 -8.87 20.77
N GLU A 185 -13.38 -7.66 20.95
CA GLU A 185 -14.52 -7.15 20.17
C GLU A 185 -14.18 -7.12 18.66
N LEU A 186 -12.96 -6.70 18.29
CA LEU A 186 -12.50 -6.71 16.91
C LEU A 186 -12.46 -8.13 16.33
N LEU A 187 -11.96 -9.11 17.06
CA LEU A 187 -11.91 -10.50 16.61
C LEU A 187 -13.32 -11.08 16.43
N ILE A 188 -14.24 -10.80 17.36
CA ILE A 188 -15.67 -11.19 17.28
C ILE A 188 -16.33 -10.55 16.04
N ASP A 189 -16.15 -9.28 15.83
CA ASP A 189 -16.67 -8.53 14.69
C ASP A 189 -16.17 -9.06 13.32
N LEU A 190 -14.96 -9.64 13.32
CA LEU A 190 -14.37 -10.26 12.14
C LEU A 190 -14.73 -11.74 11.98
N ASN A 191 -15.68 -12.26 12.80
CA ASN A 191 -16.11 -13.65 12.81
C ASN A 191 -14.95 -14.64 13.03
N ALA A 192 -14.04 -14.31 13.94
CA ALA A 192 -12.97 -15.21 14.35
C ALA A 192 -13.57 -16.51 14.91
N THR A 193 -12.91 -17.64 14.65
CA THR A 193 -13.27 -18.93 15.22
C THR A 193 -12.94 -19.00 16.70
N ASP A 194 -13.53 -19.96 17.45
CA ASP A 194 -13.23 -20.15 18.88
C ASP A 194 -11.73 -20.30 19.13
N ASP A 195 -11.01 -21.08 18.28
CA ASP A 195 -9.55 -21.24 18.36
C ASP A 195 -8.77 -19.93 18.12
N GLN A 196 -9.33 -19.01 17.34
CA GLN A 196 -8.74 -17.69 17.07
C GLN A 196 -9.10 -16.67 18.16
N LEU A 197 -10.23 -16.83 18.85
CA LEU A 197 -10.58 -16.02 20.01
C LEU A 197 -9.69 -16.38 21.23
N ASP A 198 -9.25 -17.62 21.34
CA ASP A 198 -8.30 -18.10 22.36
C ASP A 198 -6.84 -17.73 22.02
N SER A 199 -6.61 -16.72 21.19
CA SER A 199 -5.28 -16.25 20.80
C SER A 199 -4.45 -15.81 22.01
N PRO A 200 -3.18 -16.23 22.14
CA PRO A 200 -2.32 -15.79 23.23
C PRO A 200 -2.08 -14.30 23.16
N MET A 201 -2.19 -13.62 24.31
CA MET A 201 -1.91 -12.19 24.45
C MET A 201 -0.63 -11.98 25.23
N LEU A 202 0.24 -11.12 24.70
CA LEU A 202 1.48 -10.71 25.35
C LEU A 202 1.54 -9.20 25.51
N PHE A 203 2.26 -8.75 26.50
CA PHE A 203 2.42 -7.35 26.86
C PHE A 203 3.88 -6.96 26.72
N CYS A 204 4.19 -6.00 25.86
CA CYS A 204 5.55 -5.67 25.48
C CYS A 204 5.85 -4.18 25.57
N SER A 205 7.09 -3.85 25.93
CA SER A 205 7.75 -2.62 25.58
C SER A 205 8.82 -2.93 24.52
N ALA A 206 8.47 -2.83 23.24
CA ALA A 206 9.41 -3.12 22.16
C ALA A 206 10.65 -2.20 22.21
N ARG A 207 10.48 -0.97 22.70
CA ARG A 207 11.55 0.00 22.90
C ARG A 207 12.59 -0.49 23.90
N ASP A 208 12.14 -1.07 25.01
CA ASP A 208 13.02 -1.57 26.08
C ASP A 208 13.42 -3.03 25.86
N GLY A 209 12.83 -3.69 24.85
CA GLY A 209 13.08 -5.09 24.51
C GLY A 209 12.55 -6.06 25.56
N ARG A 210 11.41 -5.77 26.21
CA ARG A 210 10.81 -6.53 27.29
C ARG A 210 9.44 -7.04 26.91
N CYS A 211 9.08 -8.24 27.38
CA CYS A 211 7.80 -8.87 27.15
C CYS A 211 7.38 -9.78 28.31
N GLY A 212 6.07 -9.97 28.49
CA GLY A 212 5.52 -10.85 29.49
C GLY A 212 4.11 -11.33 29.14
N TYR A 213 3.63 -12.35 29.85
CA TYR A 213 2.26 -12.87 29.73
C TYR A 213 1.25 -12.12 30.61
N ASN A 214 1.73 -11.30 31.54
CA ASN A 214 0.92 -10.49 32.43
C ASN A 214 1.41 -9.04 32.39
N PRO A 215 0.52 -8.04 32.24
CA PRO A 215 0.94 -6.63 32.18
C PRO A 215 1.61 -6.13 33.47
N GLU A 216 1.35 -6.79 34.62
CA GLU A 216 1.97 -6.46 35.90
C GLU A 216 3.32 -7.14 36.15
N GLU A 217 3.63 -8.20 35.38
CA GLU A 217 4.86 -9.00 35.53
C GLU A 217 5.58 -9.11 34.18
N ILE A 218 6.24 -8.04 33.77
CA ILE A 218 6.98 -7.97 32.53
C ILE A 218 8.42 -8.47 32.74
N GLY A 219 8.84 -9.44 31.90
CA GLY A 219 10.23 -9.94 31.90
C GLY A 219 11.24 -8.90 31.43
N ASP A 220 12.51 -9.27 31.44
CA ASP A 220 13.62 -8.39 31.02
C ASP A 220 14.03 -8.59 29.57
N ASP A 221 13.39 -9.54 28.85
CA ASP A 221 13.70 -9.91 27.47
C ASP A 221 12.43 -10.22 26.65
N LEU A 222 12.60 -10.54 25.36
CA LEU A 222 11.53 -10.95 24.45
C LEU A 222 11.34 -12.48 24.39
N LYS A 223 11.98 -13.22 25.29
CA LYS A 223 11.87 -14.68 25.35
C LYS A 223 10.43 -15.19 25.37
N PRO A 224 9.48 -14.60 26.16
CA PRO A 224 8.08 -15.01 26.13
C PRO A 224 7.45 -14.95 24.73
N LEU A 225 7.82 -13.96 23.92
CA LEU A 225 7.33 -13.86 22.54
C LEU A 225 7.93 -14.93 21.64
N PHE A 226 9.24 -15.20 21.75
CA PHE A 226 9.87 -16.27 20.98
C PHE A 226 9.28 -17.65 21.33
N ASP A 227 9.14 -17.94 22.61
CA ASP A 227 8.57 -19.21 23.08
C ASP A 227 7.11 -19.35 22.57
N THR A 228 6.29 -18.28 22.63
CA THR A 228 4.92 -18.30 22.11
C THR A 228 4.89 -18.52 20.60
N ILE A 229 5.81 -17.92 19.82
CA ILE A 229 5.90 -18.18 18.37
C ILE A 229 6.18 -19.66 18.10
N LEU A 230 7.10 -20.28 18.84
CA LEU A 230 7.44 -21.68 18.65
C LEU A 230 6.31 -22.63 19.05
N ASP A 231 5.61 -22.33 20.13
CA ASP A 231 4.57 -23.20 20.70
C ASP A 231 3.23 -23.05 19.98
N TYR A 232 2.86 -21.84 19.59
CA TYR A 232 1.54 -21.55 19.06
C TYR A 232 1.46 -21.51 17.53
N ILE A 233 2.47 -20.96 16.84
CA ILE A 233 2.47 -20.94 15.37
C ILE A 233 2.88 -22.31 14.82
N PRO A 234 2.06 -22.92 13.94
CA PRO A 234 2.40 -24.24 13.41
C PRO A 234 3.63 -24.18 12.49
N ALA A 235 4.47 -25.20 12.60
CA ALA A 235 5.55 -25.42 11.66
C ALA A 235 4.99 -25.78 10.27
N PRO A 236 5.68 -25.45 9.16
CA PRO A 236 5.25 -25.82 7.82
C PRO A 236 5.13 -27.33 7.65
N ASP A 237 3.94 -27.79 7.21
CA ASP A 237 3.69 -29.18 6.83
C ASP A 237 3.85 -29.33 5.32
N VAL A 238 4.98 -29.88 4.89
CA VAL A 238 5.42 -29.86 3.48
C VAL A 238 5.93 -31.24 3.02
N ASP A 239 5.95 -31.44 1.70
CA ASP A 239 6.54 -32.62 1.07
C ASP A 239 7.90 -32.26 0.46
N VAL A 240 8.99 -32.67 1.13
CA VAL A 240 10.37 -32.34 0.71
C VAL A 240 10.88 -33.22 -0.43
N ASP A 241 10.27 -34.41 -0.64
CA ASP A 241 10.65 -35.38 -1.66
C ASP A 241 9.87 -35.20 -2.97
N ALA A 242 8.84 -34.35 -2.97
CA ALA A 242 8.08 -34.04 -4.16
C ALA A 242 8.90 -33.20 -5.16
N PRO A 243 8.50 -33.13 -6.43
CA PRO A 243 9.08 -32.20 -7.39
C PRO A 243 8.96 -30.75 -6.91
N PHE A 244 10.04 -29.97 -7.11
CA PHE A 244 10.11 -28.57 -6.67
C PHE A 244 8.97 -27.70 -7.18
N GLN A 245 8.42 -26.86 -6.29
CA GLN A 245 7.39 -25.87 -6.61
C GLN A 245 7.46 -24.70 -5.64
N MET A 246 7.42 -23.50 -6.18
CA MET A 246 7.48 -22.23 -5.43
C MET A 246 6.56 -21.19 -6.06
N LEU A 247 5.73 -20.51 -5.25
CA LEU A 247 4.95 -19.35 -5.68
C LEU A 247 5.78 -18.08 -5.52
N VAL A 248 5.82 -17.24 -6.54
CA VAL A 248 6.48 -15.93 -6.49
C VAL A 248 5.53 -14.91 -5.88
N SER A 249 5.80 -14.51 -4.65
CA SER A 249 4.96 -13.57 -3.88
C SER A 249 5.48 -12.14 -3.92
N SER A 250 6.79 -11.95 -4.11
CA SER A 250 7.43 -10.65 -4.26
C SER A 250 8.55 -10.73 -5.29
N SER A 251 8.88 -9.61 -5.90
CA SER A 251 10.01 -9.50 -6.82
C SER A 251 10.88 -8.31 -6.45
N ASP A 252 12.19 -8.45 -6.66
CA ASP A 252 13.17 -7.40 -6.51
C ASP A 252 14.02 -7.32 -7.78
N TYR A 253 14.77 -6.25 -7.93
CA TYR A 253 15.64 -6.05 -9.08
C TYR A 253 17.02 -5.58 -8.64
N ASN A 254 18.03 -6.25 -9.16
CA ASN A 254 19.44 -5.89 -8.97
C ASN A 254 20.11 -5.76 -10.34
N GLU A 255 20.88 -4.70 -10.54
CA GLU A 255 21.54 -4.42 -11.85
C GLU A 255 22.52 -5.52 -12.28
N PHE A 256 23.08 -6.29 -11.35
CA PHE A 256 24.07 -7.33 -11.62
C PHE A 256 23.46 -8.72 -11.88
N VAL A 257 22.41 -9.08 -11.15
CA VAL A 257 21.78 -10.40 -11.22
C VAL A 257 20.40 -10.40 -11.87
N GLY A 258 19.90 -9.22 -12.24
CA GLY A 258 18.59 -9.05 -12.84
C GLY A 258 17.45 -9.15 -11.83
N ARG A 259 16.29 -9.70 -12.26
CA ARG A 259 15.14 -9.92 -11.39
C ARG A 259 15.41 -11.02 -10.37
N ILE A 260 14.96 -10.80 -9.17
CA ILE A 260 15.05 -11.72 -8.03
C ILE A 260 13.63 -12.06 -7.61
N ALA A 261 13.26 -13.34 -7.72
CA ALA A 261 11.98 -13.85 -7.23
C ALA A 261 12.09 -14.17 -5.73
N VAL A 262 11.11 -13.73 -4.94
CA VAL A 262 11.00 -14.06 -3.51
C VAL A 262 9.68 -14.79 -3.27
N GLY A 263 9.72 -15.88 -2.53
CA GLY A 263 8.54 -16.65 -2.21
C GLY A 263 8.83 -17.84 -1.30
N ARG A 264 7.75 -18.55 -0.91
CA ARG A 264 7.85 -19.76 -0.13
C ARG A 264 7.93 -20.98 -1.06
N ILE A 265 8.82 -21.91 -0.73
CA ILE A 265 8.83 -23.21 -1.40
C ILE A 265 7.68 -24.04 -0.83
N GLU A 266 6.71 -24.40 -1.68
CA GLU A 266 5.54 -25.17 -1.25
C GLU A 266 5.81 -26.67 -1.16
N ARG A 267 6.68 -27.18 -2.03
CA ARG A 267 7.11 -28.59 -2.01
C ARG A 267 8.48 -28.77 -2.67
N GLY A 268 9.13 -29.86 -2.32
CA GLY A 268 10.37 -30.30 -2.93
C GLY A 268 11.61 -29.58 -2.41
N THR A 269 12.69 -29.78 -3.13
CA THR A 269 14.02 -29.22 -2.82
C THR A 269 14.56 -28.51 -4.06
N LEU A 270 15.13 -27.32 -3.89
CA LEU A 270 15.80 -26.56 -4.96
C LEU A 270 17.30 -26.59 -4.73
N LYS A 271 18.05 -26.88 -5.81
CA LYS A 271 19.51 -26.82 -5.82
C LYS A 271 20.01 -25.74 -6.77
N GLN A 272 21.15 -25.15 -6.46
CA GLN A 272 21.77 -24.18 -7.34
C GLN A 272 22.05 -24.81 -8.74
N ASN A 273 21.82 -24.02 -9.78
CA ASN A 273 21.91 -24.42 -11.20
C ASN A 273 20.90 -25.51 -11.64
N GLN A 274 19.90 -25.84 -10.80
CA GLN A 274 18.82 -26.74 -11.19
C GLN A 274 18.02 -26.15 -12.36
N GLU A 275 17.60 -27.00 -13.31
CA GLU A 275 16.65 -26.63 -14.36
C GLU A 275 15.26 -26.42 -13.77
N ILE A 276 14.61 -25.33 -14.15
CA ILE A 276 13.29 -24.91 -13.72
C ILE A 276 12.48 -24.39 -14.90
N VAL A 277 11.16 -24.35 -14.74
CA VAL A 277 10.22 -23.72 -15.66
C VAL A 277 9.28 -22.82 -14.88
N VAL A 278 8.71 -21.85 -15.57
CA VAL A 278 7.72 -20.92 -14.98
C VAL A 278 6.37 -21.16 -15.66
N CYS A 279 5.32 -21.22 -14.86
CA CYS A 279 3.93 -21.29 -15.31
C CYS A 279 3.09 -20.31 -14.48
N ASN A 280 1.89 -19.99 -14.98
CA ASN A 280 0.99 -19.05 -14.30
C ASN A 280 -0.42 -19.66 -14.20
N TYR A 281 -1.08 -19.49 -13.06
CA TYR A 281 -2.42 -20.01 -12.80
C TYR A 281 -3.47 -19.44 -13.77
N HIS A 282 -3.35 -18.16 -14.13
CA HIS A 282 -4.31 -17.49 -15.03
C HIS A 282 -4.01 -17.67 -16.51
N ASP A 283 -2.85 -18.23 -16.83
CA ASP A 283 -2.43 -18.57 -18.20
C ASP A 283 -1.65 -19.88 -18.20
N PRO A 284 -2.31 -21.01 -17.87
CA PRO A 284 -1.65 -22.31 -17.67
C PRO A 284 -1.02 -22.89 -18.94
N ASP A 285 -1.44 -22.43 -20.12
CA ASP A 285 -0.90 -22.87 -21.41
C ASP A 285 0.45 -22.18 -21.74
N GLN A 286 0.78 -21.07 -21.11
CA GLN A 286 2.07 -20.39 -21.23
C GLN A 286 3.09 -20.94 -20.23
N VAL A 287 3.85 -21.91 -20.67
CA VAL A 287 5.00 -22.41 -19.92
C VAL A 287 6.29 -21.81 -20.49
N SER A 288 7.12 -21.21 -19.62
CA SER A 288 8.38 -20.61 -20.06
C SER A 288 9.34 -21.66 -20.63
N LYS A 289 10.33 -21.19 -21.41
CA LYS A 289 11.49 -22.01 -21.72
C LYS A 289 12.21 -22.38 -20.43
N LYS A 290 12.91 -23.54 -20.44
CA LYS A 290 13.74 -23.95 -19.32
C LYS A 290 14.74 -22.87 -18.94
N ALA A 291 14.77 -22.51 -17.68
CA ALA A 291 15.73 -21.60 -17.07
C ALA A 291 16.55 -22.35 -16.01
N LYS A 292 17.52 -21.69 -15.39
CA LYS A 292 18.32 -22.25 -14.30
C LYS A 292 18.26 -21.33 -13.09
N ALA A 293 18.13 -21.90 -11.89
CA ALA A 293 18.26 -21.19 -10.63
C ALA A 293 19.74 -20.82 -10.40
N THR A 294 20.20 -19.70 -10.95
CA THR A 294 21.63 -19.32 -10.97
C THR A 294 22.17 -19.02 -9.58
N ALA A 295 21.39 -18.37 -8.75
CA ALA A 295 21.70 -18.16 -7.34
C ALA A 295 20.46 -18.29 -6.48
N ILE A 296 20.64 -18.87 -5.31
CA ILE A 296 19.61 -19.08 -4.28
C ILE A 296 20.09 -18.39 -3.01
N TYR A 297 19.21 -17.69 -2.35
CA TYR A 297 19.53 -16.97 -1.12
C TYR A 297 18.51 -17.31 -0.03
N GLU A 298 19.00 -17.51 1.16
CA GLU A 298 18.21 -17.50 2.39
C GLU A 298 18.34 -16.15 3.09
N PHE A 299 17.34 -15.82 3.92
CA PHE A 299 17.39 -14.63 4.76
C PHE A 299 18.07 -15.00 6.09
N ASP A 300 18.98 -14.12 6.56
CA ASP A 300 19.60 -14.15 7.89
C ASP A 300 19.75 -12.69 8.37
N GLY A 301 18.97 -12.33 9.36
CA GLY A 301 18.71 -10.94 9.63
C GLY A 301 18.12 -10.26 8.39
N LEU A 302 18.67 -9.13 8.00
CA LEU A 302 18.30 -8.40 6.78
C LEU A 302 19.12 -8.83 5.55
N ASN A 303 20.10 -9.69 5.72
CA ASN A 303 21.00 -10.10 4.66
C ASN A 303 20.44 -11.28 3.86
N ARG A 304 20.81 -11.35 2.59
CA ARG A 304 20.59 -12.52 1.73
C ARG A 304 21.89 -13.31 1.66
N ILE A 305 21.88 -14.49 2.23
CA ILE A 305 23.05 -15.38 2.25
C ILE A 305 22.92 -16.39 1.11
N PRO A 306 23.91 -16.53 0.21
CA PRO A 306 23.87 -17.53 -0.84
C PRO A 306 23.96 -18.93 -0.25
N VAL A 307 23.13 -19.84 -0.78
CA VAL A 307 23.06 -21.24 -0.36
C VAL A 307 23.00 -22.17 -1.58
N ASP A 308 23.53 -23.38 -1.44
CA ASP A 308 23.56 -24.35 -2.53
C ASP A 308 22.24 -25.15 -2.64
N THR A 309 21.54 -25.34 -1.53
CA THR A 309 20.34 -26.18 -1.49
C THR A 309 19.37 -25.65 -0.43
N VAL A 310 18.08 -25.62 -0.77
CA VAL A 310 16.98 -25.22 0.13
C VAL A 310 15.81 -26.18 -0.03
N THR A 311 15.06 -26.38 1.07
CA THR A 311 13.95 -27.31 1.14
C THR A 311 12.61 -26.60 1.30
N ALA A 312 11.52 -27.31 1.02
CA ALA A 312 10.15 -26.84 1.17
C ALA A 312 9.87 -26.26 2.57
N GLY A 313 8.97 -25.30 2.63
CA GLY A 313 8.57 -24.57 3.83
C GLY A 313 9.34 -23.25 4.04
N ASN A 314 10.56 -23.12 3.49
CA ASN A 314 11.39 -21.93 3.67
C ASN A 314 11.00 -20.81 2.71
N ILE A 315 11.17 -19.56 3.15
CA ILE A 315 11.05 -18.36 2.32
C ILE A 315 12.44 -18.02 1.78
N ILE A 316 12.56 -17.92 0.47
CA ILE A 316 13.84 -17.73 -0.21
C ILE A 316 13.77 -16.60 -1.23
N ALA A 317 14.95 -16.16 -1.67
CA ALA A 317 15.12 -15.34 -2.84
C ALA A 317 15.95 -16.10 -3.89
N MET A 318 15.58 -16.00 -5.17
CA MET A 318 16.33 -16.67 -6.24
C MET A 318 16.44 -15.80 -7.48
N SER A 319 17.51 -16.01 -8.25
CA SER A 319 17.75 -15.34 -9.54
C SER A 319 17.97 -16.36 -10.67
N GLY A 320 17.94 -15.89 -11.92
CA GLY A 320 18.18 -16.70 -13.11
C GLY A 320 17.00 -16.73 -14.09
N ILE A 321 15.91 -15.99 -13.79
CA ILE A 321 14.72 -15.89 -14.65
C ILE A 321 14.51 -14.42 -15.00
N GLY A 322 14.69 -14.05 -16.27
CA GLY A 322 14.61 -12.65 -16.72
C GLY A 322 13.20 -12.05 -16.65
N ASP A 323 12.20 -12.85 -16.98
CA ASP A 323 10.81 -12.39 -17.17
C ASP A 323 9.86 -12.83 -16.05
N ILE A 324 10.43 -13.13 -14.87
CA ILE A 324 9.62 -13.54 -13.71
C ILE A 324 8.72 -12.41 -13.22
N THR A 325 7.48 -12.74 -12.90
CA THR A 325 6.51 -11.80 -12.34
C THR A 325 5.90 -12.36 -11.05
N ILE A 326 5.29 -11.48 -10.26
CA ILE A 326 4.56 -11.89 -9.06
C ILE A 326 3.32 -12.70 -9.47
N GLY A 327 3.07 -13.82 -8.80
CA GLY A 327 2.00 -14.77 -9.11
C GLY A 327 2.44 -15.90 -10.03
N ASP A 328 3.64 -15.83 -10.61
CA ASP A 328 4.20 -16.97 -11.31
C ASP A 328 4.54 -18.11 -10.36
N THR A 329 4.41 -19.32 -10.84
CA THR A 329 4.84 -20.51 -10.15
C THR A 329 6.10 -21.06 -10.81
N ILE A 330 7.13 -21.25 -10.02
CA ILE A 330 8.38 -21.88 -10.49
C ILE A 330 8.30 -23.37 -10.15
N CYS A 331 8.45 -24.21 -11.18
CA CYS A 331 8.30 -25.65 -11.07
C CYS A 331 9.54 -26.41 -11.55
N ALA A 332 9.67 -27.67 -11.13
CA ALA A 332 10.52 -28.64 -11.79
C ALA A 332 9.96 -28.94 -13.20
N PRO A 333 10.82 -29.13 -14.23
CA PRO A 333 10.37 -29.30 -15.62
C PRO A 333 9.49 -30.54 -15.86
N ASP A 334 9.57 -31.53 -15.00
CA ASP A 334 8.82 -32.79 -15.03
C ASP A 334 7.48 -32.75 -14.30
N ALA A 335 7.19 -31.67 -13.56
CA ALA A 335 5.98 -31.50 -12.77
C ALA A 335 5.49 -30.05 -12.78
N VAL A 336 4.97 -29.61 -13.93
CA VAL A 336 4.46 -28.26 -14.13
C VAL A 336 3.04 -28.16 -13.63
N GLU A 337 2.85 -27.52 -12.48
CA GLU A 337 1.54 -27.29 -11.85
C GLU A 337 1.49 -25.84 -11.33
N PRO A 338 0.65 -24.96 -11.91
CA PRO A 338 0.52 -23.60 -11.41
C PRO A 338 -0.21 -23.60 -10.06
N LEU A 339 0.30 -22.82 -9.11
CA LEU A 339 -0.36 -22.59 -7.83
C LEU A 339 -1.42 -21.49 -7.98
N GLU A 340 -2.53 -21.70 -7.27
CA GLU A 340 -3.63 -20.72 -7.25
C GLU A 340 -3.15 -19.38 -6.68
N PHE A 341 -3.43 -18.34 -7.43
CA PHE A 341 -3.01 -17.00 -7.13
C PHE A 341 -4.11 -15.99 -7.47
N ASP A 342 -4.40 -15.09 -6.55
CA ASP A 342 -5.34 -14.01 -6.78
C ASP A 342 -4.76 -13.00 -7.77
N LYS A 343 -5.52 -12.72 -8.82
CA LYS A 343 -5.08 -11.79 -9.85
C LYS A 343 -4.78 -10.42 -9.24
N ILE A 344 -3.59 -9.90 -9.51
CA ILE A 344 -3.23 -8.55 -9.06
C ILE A 344 -4.25 -7.56 -9.60
N SER A 345 -4.87 -6.80 -8.70
CA SER A 345 -5.85 -5.79 -9.07
C SER A 345 -5.24 -4.80 -10.07
N ALA A 346 -5.93 -4.57 -11.17
CA ALA A 346 -5.49 -3.60 -12.15
C ALA A 346 -5.42 -2.20 -11.49
N PRO A 347 -4.51 -1.32 -11.94
CA PRO A 347 -4.48 0.06 -11.50
C PRO A 347 -5.85 0.73 -11.65
N THR A 348 -6.21 1.57 -10.70
CA THR A 348 -7.49 2.30 -10.68
C THR A 348 -7.32 3.80 -10.94
N ILE A 349 -6.13 4.33 -10.70
CA ILE A 349 -5.79 5.77 -10.82
C ILE A 349 -4.62 5.95 -11.77
N GLU A 350 -4.66 7.00 -12.54
CA GLU A 350 -3.64 7.38 -13.52
C GLU A 350 -3.25 8.85 -13.37
N MET A 351 -1.98 9.17 -13.55
CA MET A 351 -1.44 10.53 -13.68
C MET A 351 -0.52 10.62 -14.89
N THR A 352 -0.50 11.77 -15.55
CA THR A 352 0.44 12.02 -16.65
C THR A 352 1.71 12.66 -16.09
N PHE A 353 2.86 12.04 -16.33
CA PHE A 353 4.19 12.56 -16.03
C PHE A 353 4.79 13.12 -17.31
N SER A 354 5.31 14.33 -17.27
CA SER A 354 5.96 14.96 -18.43
C SER A 354 7.12 15.85 -18.00
N VAL A 355 7.93 16.25 -18.97
CA VAL A 355 9.00 17.22 -18.75
C VAL A 355 8.40 18.51 -18.22
N ASN A 356 9.06 19.16 -17.25
CA ASN A 356 8.71 20.48 -16.80
C ASN A 356 8.97 21.49 -17.91
N ASP A 357 7.92 22.17 -18.37
CA ASP A 357 7.95 23.20 -19.42
C ASP A 357 7.64 24.61 -18.89
N SER A 358 7.78 24.79 -17.55
CA SER A 358 7.59 26.08 -16.91
C SER A 358 8.72 27.07 -17.20
N PRO A 359 8.54 28.37 -16.94
CA PRO A 359 9.62 29.34 -17.04
C PRO A 359 10.81 29.11 -16.11
N PHE A 360 10.66 28.23 -15.11
CA PHE A 360 11.72 27.86 -14.17
C PHE A 360 12.31 26.47 -14.44
N ALA A 361 11.93 25.83 -15.52
CA ALA A 361 12.41 24.52 -15.88
C ALA A 361 13.94 24.41 -15.95
N GLY A 362 14.50 23.31 -15.43
CA GLY A 362 15.93 23.01 -15.48
C GLY A 362 16.81 23.80 -14.48
N ARG A 363 16.22 24.50 -13.52
CA ARG A 363 16.99 25.30 -12.54
C ARG A 363 17.42 24.48 -11.32
N GLU A 364 16.61 23.52 -10.92
CA GLU A 364 16.76 22.83 -9.64
C GLU A 364 17.03 21.31 -9.84
N GLY A 365 16.58 20.72 -10.96
CA GLY A 365 16.72 19.30 -11.23
C GLY A 365 18.04 18.90 -11.86
N LYS A 366 18.55 17.72 -11.48
CA LYS A 366 19.69 17.05 -12.12
C LYS A 366 19.26 16.27 -13.37
N TYR A 367 18.08 15.64 -13.30
CA TYR A 367 17.52 14.81 -14.36
C TYR A 367 16.23 15.47 -14.87
N VAL A 368 16.30 16.08 -16.05
CA VAL A 368 15.24 16.96 -16.58
C VAL A 368 14.69 16.53 -17.94
N THR A 369 15.27 15.49 -18.57
CA THR A 369 14.91 15.08 -19.93
C THR A 369 13.84 13.99 -19.94
N SER A 370 13.01 13.96 -21.00
CA SER A 370 11.97 12.93 -21.18
C SER A 370 12.55 11.51 -21.16
N ARG A 371 13.72 11.30 -21.74
CA ARG A 371 14.40 10.01 -21.74
C ARG A 371 14.77 9.56 -20.33
N GLN A 372 15.35 10.45 -19.51
CA GLN A 372 15.73 10.13 -18.13
C GLN A 372 14.51 9.77 -17.29
N ILE A 373 13.42 10.54 -17.42
CA ILE A 373 12.15 10.30 -16.73
C ILE A 373 11.58 8.95 -17.18
N ARG A 374 11.54 8.67 -18.48
CA ARG A 374 11.08 7.39 -19.04
C ARG A 374 11.89 6.21 -18.50
N ASP A 375 13.21 6.27 -18.61
CA ASP A 375 14.11 5.20 -18.16
C ASP A 375 13.94 4.92 -16.66
N ARG A 376 13.69 5.95 -15.86
CA ARG A 376 13.44 5.81 -14.42
C ARG A 376 12.08 5.16 -14.14
N LEU A 377 11.03 5.59 -14.81
CA LEU A 377 9.69 5.03 -14.65
C LEU A 377 9.64 3.57 -15.14
N MET A 378 10.30 3.24 -16.26
CA MET A 378 10.40 1.87 -16.75
C MET A 378 11.19 0.97 -15.79
N ARG A 379 12.22 1.47 -15.11
CA ARG A 379 12.90 0.72 -14.04
C ARG A 379 12.00 0.43 -12.86
N GLU A 380 11.09 1.36 -12.52
CA GLU A 380 10.14 1.14 -11.43
C GLU A 380 9.18 -0.02 -11.74
N THR A 381 8.71 -0.15 -12.98
CA THR A 381 7.82 -1.27 -13.37
C THR A 381 8.49 -2.65 -13.26
N LEU A 382 9.83 -2.71 -13.17
CA LEU A 382 10.54 -3.98 -12.92
C LEU A 382 10.46 -4.41 -11.45
N LYS A 383 10.27 -3.46 -10.53
CA LYS A 383 10.15 -3.69 -9.08
C LYS A 383 8.69 -3.79 -8.66
N ASP A 384 7.86 -2.91 -9.20
CA ASP A 384 6.44 -2.81 -8.85
C ASP A 384 5.55 -3.23 -10.02
N VAL A 385 5.03 -4.44 -9.93
CA VAL A 385 4.12 -5.01 -10.96
C VAL A 385 2.72 -4.38 -10.96
N SER A 386 2.38 -3.60 -9.93
CA SER A 386 1.11 -2.88 -9.87
C SER A 386 1.15 -1.54 -10.59
N LEU A 387 2.34 -1.09 -10.96
CA LEU A 387 2.56 0.14 -11.72
C LEU A 387 2.51 -0.16 -13.22
N ARG A 388 1.74 0.62 -13.97
CA ARG A 388 1.72 0.55 -15.43
C ARG A 388 2.11 1.90 -16.02
N VAL A 389 3.10 1.88 -16.92
CA VAL A 389 3.58 3.06 -17.64
C VAL A 389 3.25 2.89 -19.11
N THR A 390 2.55 3.86 -19.68
CA THR A 390 2.17 3.89 -21.11
C THR A 390 2.49 5.24 -21.71
N GLU A 391 2.78 5.28 -23.00
CA GLU A 391 3.01 6.53 -23.72
C GLU A 391 1.68 7.25 -23.96
N VAL A 392 1.71 8.58 -23.92
CA VAL A 392 0.54 9.39 -24.27
C VAL A 392 0.49 9.53 -25.77
N GLU A 393 -0.62 9.17 -26.40
CA GLU A 393 -0.82 9.31 -27.84
C GLU A 393 -0.55 10.75 -28.29
N GLY A 394 0.34 10.93 -29.27
CA GLY A 394 0.68 12.22 -29.83
C GLY A 394 1.66 13.07 -29.01
N SER A 395 2.30 12.50 -27.98
CA SER A 395 3.33 13.20 -27.20
C SER A 395 4.53 12.31 -26.92
N ASP A 396 5.70 12.70 -27.41
CA ASP A 396 6.96 11.98 -27.15
C ASP A 396 7.56 12.31 -25.76
N SER A 397 7.00 13.27 -25.04
CA SER A 397 7.53 13.78 -23.77
C SER A 397 6.66 13.48 -22.56
N ALA A 398 5.51 12.85 -22.74
CA ALA A 398 4.55 12.55 -21.68
C ALA A 398 4.27 11.06 -21.56
N LEU A 399 4.15 10.59 -20.32
CA LEU A 399 3.88 9.21 -19.98
C LEU A 399 2.69 9.15 -19.02
N ASN A 400 1.75 8.25 -19.27
CA ASN A 400 0.71 7.92 -18.32
C ASN A 400 1.23 6.86 -17.36
N VAL A 401 1.15 7.16 -16.08
CA VAL A 401 1.57 6.29 -14.98
C VAL A 401 0.35 5.94 -14.18
N ALA A 402 -0.03 4.68 -14.21
CA ALA A 402 -1.20 4.17 -13.52
C ALA A 402 -0.79 3.32 -12.31
N GLY A 403 -1.41 3.57 -11.17
CA GLY A 403 -1.17 2.90 -9.89
C GLY A 403 -2.47 2.53 -9.18
N ARG A 404 -2.35 1.86 -8.04
CA ARG A 404 -3.51 1.38 -7.27
C ARG A 404 -4.24 2.49 -6.54
N GLY A 405 -3.52 3.51 -6.06
CA GLY A 405 -4.05 4.58 -5.25
C GLY A 405 -3.23 5.86 -5.37
N GLU A 406 -3.75 6.92 -4.77
CA GLU A 406 -3.11 8.24 -4.78
C GLU A 406 -1.81 8.25 -3.99
N MET A 407 -1.77 7.55 -2.83
CA MET A 407 -0.58 7.42 -2.01
C MET A 407 0.54 6.67 -2.75
N HIS A 408 0.21 5.63 -3.50
CA HIS A 408 1.17 4.88 -4.30
C HIS A 408 1.90 5.79 -5.31
N LEU A 409 1.14 6.61 -6.06
CA LEU A 409 1.73 7.56 -7.02
C LEU A 409 2.48 8.71 -6.32
N SER A 410 2.01 9.19 -5.15
CA SER A 410 2.70 10.24 -4.39
C SER A 410 4.06 9.77 -3.86
N ILE A 411 4.17 8.52 -3.45
CA ILE A 411 5.45 7.91 -3.04
C ILE A 411 6.42 7.85 -4.21
N LEU A 412 5.96 7.44 -5.39
CA LEU A 412 6.79 7.43 -6.59
C LEU A 412 7.29 8.83 -6.95
N ILE A 413 6.40 9.84 -6.93
CA ILE A 413 6.75 11.24 -7.18
C ILE A 413 7.81 11.73 -6.19
N GLU A 414 7.62 11.48 -4.90
CA GLU A 414 8.55 11.93 -3.85
C GLU A 414 9.90 11.19 -3.95
N THR A 415 9.90 9.90 -4.27
CA THR A 415 11.13 9.14 -4.51
C THR A 415 11.93 9.72 -5.66
N MET A 416 11.28 9.97 -6.81
CA MET A 416 11.94 10.58 -7.97
C MET A 416 12.44 12.00 -7.66
N ARG A 417 11.67 12.78 -6.91
CA ARG A 417 12.05 14.11 -6.45
C ARG A 417 13.36 14.08 -5.65
N ARG A 418 13.48 13.16 -4.69
CA ARG A 418 14.70 13.00 -3.85
C ARG A 418 15.90 12.45 -4.62
N GLU A 419 15.65 11.67 -5.65
CA GLU A 419 16.68 11.21 -6.58
C GLU A 419 17.24 12.35 -7.47
N GLY A 420 16.62 13.54 -7.45
CA GLY A 420 17.06 14.72 -8.20
C GLY A 420 16.39 14.90 -9.55
N TYR A 421 15.24 14.26 -9.78
CA TYR A 421 14.42 14.45 -10.98
C TYR A 421 13.60 15.73 -10.89
N GLU A 422 13.48 16.41 -12.03
CA GLU A 422 12.55 17.52 -12.23
C GLU A 422 11.57 17.16 -13.34
N PHE A 423 10.27 17.23 -13.04
CA PHE A 423 9.19 16.90 -13.95
C PHE A 423 7.90 17.59 -13.53
N GLN A 424 6.86 17.43 -14.31
CA GLN A 424 5.52 17.88 -13.93
C GLN A 424 4.51 16.75 -14.01
N VAL A 425 3.48 16.81 -13.16
CA VAL A 425 2.42 15.82 -13.11
C VAL A 425 1.04 16.46 -13.28
N SER A 426 0.14 15.72 -13.92
CA SER A 426 -1.27 16.09 -14.03
C SER A 426 -2.02 15.75 -12.73
N PRO A 427 -3.24 16.29 -12.54
CA PRO A 427 -4.15 15.78 -11.52
C PRO A 427 -4.39 14.27 -11.69
N PRO A 428 -4.57 13.50 -10.58
CA PRO A 428 -4.92 12.09 -10.65
C PRO A 428 -6.29 11.90 -11.32
N ARG A 429 -6.43 10.88 -12.16
CA ARG A 429 -7.68 10.51 -12.83
C ARG A 429 -7.98 9.05 -12.59
N VAL A 430 -9.26 8.71 -12.45
CA VAL A 430 -9.68 7.31 -12.38
C VAL A 430 -9.66 6.67 -13.75
N LEU A 431 -9.22 5.42 -13.82
CA LEU A 431 -9.26 4.61 -15.03
C LEU A 431 -10.65 4.04 -15.21
N LEU A 432 -11.31 4.48 -16.27
CA LEU A 432 -12.65 4.01 -16.64
C LEU A 432 -12.53 2.73 -17.46
N LYS A 433 -13.46 1.80 -17.27
CA LYS A 433 -13.58 0.57 -18.06
C LYS A 433 -14.91 0.53 -18.78
N GLU A 434 -14.94 -0.06 -19.95
CA GLU A 434 -16.17 -0.40 -20.64
C GLU A 434 -16.56 -1.84 -20.27
N ILE A 435 -17.69 -2.01 -19.59
CA ILE A 435 -18.22 -3.30 -19.18
C ILE A 435 -19.65 -3.39 -19.75
N ASP A 436 -19.92 -4.41 -20.53
CA ASP A 436 -21.23 -4.63 -21.19
C ASP A 436 -21.70 -3.41 -22.00
N GLY A 437 -20.78 -2.67 -22.66
CA GLY A 437 -21.08 -1.49 -23.44
C GLY A 437 -21.39 -0.23 -22.62
N GLN A 438 -21.22 -0.28 -21.30
CA GLN A 438 -21.36 0.85 -20.39
C GLN A 438 -20.01 1.31 -19.84
N LYS A 439 -19.86 2.62 -19.77
CA LYS A 439 -18.71 3.25 -19.13
C LYS A 439 -18.82 3.11 -17.63
N CYS A 440 -17.89 2.37 -17.02
CA CYS A 440 -17.84 2.08 -15.59
C CYS A 440 -16.65 2.75 -14.93
N GLU A 441 -16.82 3.13 -13.68
CA GLU A 441 -15.79 3.73 -12.83
C GLU A 441 -15.49 2.83 -11.60
N PRO A 442 -14.25 2.89 -11.07
CA PRO A 442 -13.90 2.14 -9.88
C PRO A 442 -14.64 2.69 -8.66
N MET A 443 -15.20 1.79 -7.86
CA MET A 443 -15.87 2.06 -6.60
C MET A 443 -15.02 1.59 -5.44
N GLU A 444 -15.02 2.36 -4.37
CA GLU A 444 -14.35 2.03 -3.12
C GLU A 444 -15.36 1.84 -1.99
N ARG A 445 -15.13 0.81 -1.21
CA ARG A 445 -15.82 0.63 0.08
C ARG A 445 -15.11 1.48 1.10
N LEU A 446 -15.75 2.57 1.47
CA LEU A 446 -15.27 3.50 2.48
C LEU A 446 -15.85 3.12 3.84
N VAL A 447 -14.99 2.93 4.82
CA VAL A 447 -15.36 2.74 6.23
C VAL A 447 -14.79 3.91 7.00
N VAL A 448 -15.65 4.60 7.74
CA VAL A 448 -15.23 5.70 8.61
C VAL A 448 -15.71 5.46 10.04
N ASP A 449 -14.85 5.80 10.98
CA ASP A 449 -15.14 5.81 12.40
C ASP A 449 -15.11 7.27 12.88
N VAL A 450 -16.23 7.76 13.37
CA VAL A 450 -16.42 9.17 13.69
C VAL A 450 -17.17 9.35 15.01
N PRO A 451 -16.95 10.48 15.72
CA PRO A 451 -17.85 10.86 16.81
C PRO A 451 -19.29 10.92 16.32
N SER A 452 -20.24 10.40 17.12
CA SER A 452 -21.64 10.25 16.70
C SER A 452 -22.30 11.60 16.34
N ASP A 453 -21.84 12.71 16.91
CA ASP A 453 -22.29 14.06 16.57
C ASP A 453 -21.83 14.53 15.18
N CYS A 454 -20.77 13.96 14.62
CA CYS A 454 -20.24 14.27 13.31
C CYS A 454 -20.82 13.41 12.19
N ALA A 455 -21.49 12.29 12.50
CA ALA A 455 -21.97 11.30 11.53
C ALA A 455 -22.86 11.92 10.43
N GLY A 456 -23.77 12.82 10.80
CA GLY A 456 -24.67 13.49 9.85
C GLY A 456 -23.95 14.32 8.78
N SER A 457 -22.92 15.08 9.18
CA SER A 457 -22.10 15.89 8.27
C SER A 457 -21.34 15.00 7.27
N VAL A 458 -20.79 13.88 7.74
CA VAL A 458 -20.06 12.93 6.90
C VAL A 458 -20.98 12.26 5.88
N ILE A 459 -22.19 11.85 6.28
CA ILE A 459 -23.20 11.26 5.38
C ILE A 459 -23.58 12.25 4.28
N GLU A 460 -23.87 13.49 4.63
CA GLU A 460 -24.22 14.54 3.67
C GLU A 460 -23.09 14.79 2.64
N LYS A 461 -21.86 14.92 3.13
CA LYS A 461 -20.70 15.19 2.26
C LYS A 461 -20.37 14.04 1.34
N ILE A 462 -20.37 12.80 1.83
CA ILE A 462 -20.16 11.62 1.00
C ILE A 462 -21.29 11.47 -0.02
N GLY A 463 -22.54 11.74 0.36
CA GLY A 463 -23.66 11.76 -0.59
C GLY A 463 -23.48 12.80 -1.70
N SER A 464 -23.00 14.01 -1.39
CA SER A 464 -22.69 15.04 -2.40
C SER A 464 -21.57 14.61 -3.37
N ARG A 465 -20.67 13.73 -2.93
CA ARG A 465 -19.57 13.11 -3.68
C ARG A 465 -19.98 11.82 -4.40
N LYS A 466 -21.30 11.59 -4.56
CA LYS A 466 -21.89 10.42 -5.26
C LYS A 466 -21.67 9.10 -4.52
N GLY A 467 -21.40 9.11 -3.22
CA GLY A 467 -21.33 7.91 -2.41
C GLY A 467 -22.70 7.44 -1.96
N ASP A 468 -22.89 6.13 -1.94
CA ASP A 468 -24.06 5.47 -1.38
C ASP A 468 -23.78 5.07 0.06
N PHE A 469 -24.67 5.43 0.95
CA PHE A 469 -24.65 4.98 2.33
C PHE A 469 -25.11 3.52 2.41
N LEU A 470 -24.30 2.64 3.01
CA LEU A 470 -24.59 1.21 3.11
C LEU A 470 -25.04 0.84 4.53
N ASP A 471 -24.29 1.24 5.55
CA ASP A 471 -24.53 0.78 6.93
C ASP A 471 -24.01 1.77 7.96
N MET A 472 -24.62 1.73 9.17
CA MET A 472 -24.19 2.46 10.33
C MET A 472 -24.30 1.56 11.58
N ALA A 473 -23.18 1.37 12.25
CA ALA A 473 -23.12 0.62 13.51
C ALA A 473 -22.58 1.52 14.62
N PRO A 474 -23.16 1.45 15.85
CA PRO A 474 -22.58 2.14 17.01
C PRO A 474 -21.24 1.48 17.38
N LEU A 475 -20.26 2.30 17.75
CA LEU A 475 -18.96 1.88 18.27
C LEU A 475 -18.86 2.42 19.71
N GLY A 476 -19.17 1.56 20.66
CA GLY A 476 -19.35 2.01 22.05
C GLY A 476 -20.50 3.02 22.21
N THR A 477 -20.35 3.99 23.12
CA THR A 477 -21.41 4.96 23.47
C THR A 477 -21.29 6.30 22.76
N THR A 478 -20.13 6.64 22.20
CA THR A 478 -19.81 7.99 21.70
C THR A 478 -19.45 8.06 20.24
N ARG A 479 -19.16 6.91 19.61
CA ARG A 479 -18.68 6.83 18.23
C ARG A 479 -19.62 6.02 17.34
N SER A 480 -19.53 6.23 16.05
CA SER A 480 -20.30 5.53 15.02
C SER A 480 -19.40 5.12 13.88
N LYS A 481 -19.55 3.87 13.44
CA LYS A 481 -18.92 3.33 12.23
C LYS A 481 -19.91 3.48 11.09
N LEU A 482 -19.49 4.15 10.02
CA LEU A 482 -20.29 4.31 8.80
C LEU A 482 -19.61 3.58 7.65
N THR A 483 -20.40 2.93 6.82
CA THR A 483 -19.91 2.24 5.62
C THR A 483 -20.59 2.82 4.39
N PHE A 484 -19.80 3.12 3.37
CA PHE A 484 -20.28 3.68 2.10
C PHE A 484 -19.68 2.93 0.91
N LEU A 485 -20.35 3.03 -0.24
CA LEU A 485 -19.82 2.68 -1.56
C LEU A 485 -19.64 3.96 -2.37
N VAL A 486 -18.40 4.39 -2.60
CA VAL A 486 -18.08 5.72 -3.15
C VAL A 486 -17.29 5.56 -4.44
N PRO A 487 -17.54 6.33 -5.51
CA PRO A 487 -16.63 6.40 -6.64
C PRO A 487 -15.23 6.83 -6.18
N ALA A 488 -14.16 6.14 -6.59
CA ALA A 488 -12.79 6.44 -6.15
C ALA A 488 -12.43 7.93 -6.34
N ARG A 489 -12.88 8.55 -7.46
CA ARG A 489 -12.71 10.00 -7.69
C ARG A 489 -13.47 10.88 -6.69
N GLY A 490 -14.49 10.38 -6.01
CA GLY A 490 -15.22 11.09 -4.97
C GLY A 490 -14.41 11.24 -3.67
N LEU A 491 -13.38 10.44 -3.48
CA LEU A 491 -12.50 10.49 -2.32
C LEU A 491 -11.31 11.44 -2.51
N PHE A 492 -11.03 11.88 -3.75
CA PHE A 492 -9.97 12.86 -4.01
C PHE A 492 -10.22 14.13 -3.21
N GLY A 493 -9.22 14.54 -2.42
CA GLY A 493 -9.28 15.74 -1.58
C GLY A 493 -10.28 15.67 -0.40
N TYR A 494 -10.93 14.53 -0.17
CA TYR A 494 -11.89 14.40 0.92
C TYR A 494 -11.23 14.26 2.30
N ARG A 495 -10.04 13.70 2.38
CA ARG A 495 -9.37 13.40 3.66
C ARG A 495 -9.18 14.64 4.55
N ASN A 496 -8.74 15.74 3.99
CA ASN A 496 -8.54 16.98 4.74
C ASN A 496 -9.87 17.60 5.18
N GLU A 497 -10.89 17.52 4.33
CA GLU A 497 -12.25 17.97 4.64
C GLU A 497 -12.86 17.11 5.74
N PHE A 498 -12.70 15.80 5.65
CA PHE A 498 -13.14 14.83 6.66
C PHE A 498 -12.51 15.08 8.04
N LEU A 499 -11.19 15.31 8.10
CA LEU A 499 -10.53 15.64 9.37
C LEU A 499 -11.06 16.95 9.97
N THR A 500 -11.38 17.93 9.13
CA THR A 500 -11.97 19.19 9.60
C THR A 500 -13.37 18.96 10.16
N ASP A 501 -14.21 18.18 9.49
CA ASP A 501 -15.59 17.89 9.88
C ASP A 501 -15.68 17.06 11.15
N THR A 502 -14.69 16.20 11.36
CA THR A 502 -14.60 15.33 12.53
C THR A 502 -13.69 15.89 13.62
N LYS A 503 -13.31 17.18 13.55
CA LYS A 503 -12.44 17.86 14.54
C LYS A 503 -11.08 17.16 14.74
N GLY A 504 -10.61 16.42 13.74
CA GLY A 504 -9.38 15.63 13.80
C GLY A 504 -9.53 14.24 14.40
N GLU A 505 -10.71 13.88 14.92
CA GLU A 505 -10.95 12.60 15.60
C GLU A 505 -11.45 11.48 14.69
N GLY A 506 -11.79 11.80 13.43
CA GLY A 506 -12.31 10.83 12.45
C GLY A 506 -11.21 9.95 11.88
N ILE A 507 -11.50 8.68 11.70
CA ILE A 507 -10.63 7.71 11.08
C ILE A 507 -11.30 7.22 9.79
N MET A 508 -10.56 7.17 8.69
CA MET A 508 -11.06 6.84 7.36
C MET A 508 -10.18 5.79 6.70
N ALA A 509 -10.81 4.72 6.22
CA ALA A 509 -10.17 3.69 5.42
C ALA A 509 -11.01 3.37 4.19
N SER A 510 -10.41 3.24 3.02
CA SER A 510 -11.08 2.84 1.78
C SER A 510 -10.35 1.69 1.12
N VAL A 511 -11.12 0.81 0.47
CA VAL A 511 -10.61 -0.34 -0.28
C VAL A 511 -11.39 -0.46 -1.58
N PHE A 512 -10.71 -0.79 -2.67
CA PHE A 512 -11.36 -1.08 -3.95
C PHE A 512 -12.41 -2.19 -3.76
N ASP A 513 -13.63 -1.96 -4.23
CA ASP A 513 -14.73 -2.91 -4.14
C ASP A 513 -15.08 -3.50 -5.52
N SER A 514 -15.45 -2.64 -6.47
CA SER A 514 -15.99 -3.07 -7.75
C SER A 514 -15.92 -1.99 -8.83
N TYR A 515 -16.42 -2.29 -10.02
CA TYR A 515 -16.70 -1.29 -11.04
C TYR A 515 -18.21 -1.10 -11.18
N ALA A 516 -18.68 0.14 -11.16
CA ALA A 516 -20.10 0.48 -11.36
C ALA A 516 -20.25 1.53 -12.48
N PRO A 517 -21.45 1.67 -13.07
CA PRO A 517 -21.72 2.66 -14.09
C PRO A 517 -21.31 4.07 -13.65
N TYR A 518 -20.73 4.83 -14.58
CA TYR A 518 -20.24 6.18 -14.32
C TYR A 518 -21.36 7.11 -13.81
N ARG A 519 -21.17 7.72 -12.65
CA ARG A 519 -22.20 8.51 -11.93
C ARG A 519 -22.26 9.99 -12.33
N GLY A 520 -21.75 10.35 -13.52
CA GLY A 520 -21.76 11.72 -14.01
C GLY A 520 -20.61 12.58 -13.46
N GLU A 521 -20.58 13.85 -13.80
CA GLU A 521 -19.50 14.75 -13.41
C GLU A 521 -19.48 15.03 -11.90
N LEU A 522 -18.28 15.18 -11.35
CA LEU A 522 -18.00 15.57 -9.98
C LEU A 522 -16.96 16.70 -9.99
N SER A 523 -17.24 17.79 -9.28
CA SER A 523 -16.27 18.88 -9.11
C SER A 523 -15.13 18.43 -8.20
N ARG A 524 -13.87 18.63 -8.60
CA ARG A 524 -12.71 18.28 -7.78
C ARG A 524 -12.60 19.13 -6.54
N ARG A 525 -12.78 20.45 -6.69
CA ARG A 525 -12.73 21.40 -5.57
C ARG A 525 -13.83 22.46 -5.70
N ASN A 526 -14.19 23.01 -4.55
CA ASN A 526 -15.20 24.08 -4.44
C ASN A 526 -14.57 25.46 -4.22
N VAL A 527 -13.24 25.55 -4.24
CA VAL A 527 -12.45 26.78 -4.03
C VAL A 527 -11.66 27.09 -5.29
N GLY A 528 -11.42 28.36 -5.60
CA GLY A 528 -10.60 28.77 -6.74
C GLY A 528 -9.15 29.02 -6.35
N ALA A 529 -8.32 29.31 -7.35
CA ALA A 529 -6.91 29.66 -7.20
C ALA A 529 -6.68 31.16 -7.25
N LEU A 530 -5.71 31.66 -6.46
CA LEU A 530 -5.08 32.95 -6.67
C LEU A 530 -3.91 32.73 -7.63
N VAL A 531 -3.99 33.29 -8.84
CA VAL A 531 -3.04 33.03 -9.92
C VAL A 531 -2.21 34.29 -10.20
N ALA A 532 -0.88 34.16 -10.22
CA ALA A 532 0.01 35.26 -10.55
C ALA A 532 -0.25 35.77 -12.00
N SER A 533 -0.43 37.08 -12.16
CA SER A 533 -0.65 37.73 -13.45
C SER A 533 0.62 38.27 -14.10
N GLU A 534 1.73 38.30 -13.38
CA GLU A 534 3.01 38.84 -13.87
C GLU A 534 4.18 37.97 -13.38
N THR A 535 5.28 37.99 -14.13
CA THR A 535 6.54 37.34 -13.78
C THR A 535 7.43 38.32 -13.05
N GLY A 536 8.03 37.88 -11.92
CA GLY A 536 8.93 38.72 -11.11
C GLY A 536 9.14 38.11 -9.72
N GLU A 537 9.44 38.96 -8.76
CA GLU A 537 9.60 38.60 -7.35
C GLU A 537 8.39 39.12 -6.55
N SER A 538 7.83 38.28 -5.70
CA SER A 538 6.70 38.64 -4.86
C SER A 538 7.11 39.68 -3.81
N VAL A 539 6.31 40.72 -3.62
CA VAL A 539 6.59 41.77 -2.67
C VAL A 539 5.48 41.88 -1.62
N THR A 540 5.86 42.31 -0.41
CA THR A 540 4.94 42.45 0.74
C THR A 540 3.65 43.22 0.38
N TYR A 541 3.72 44.30 -0.37
CA TYR A 541 2.54 45.08 -0.75
C TYR A 541 1.60 44.34 -1.70
N GLY A 542 2.15 43.61 -2.68
CA GLY A 542 1.35 42.78 -3.59
C GLY A 542 0.64 41.65 -2.85
N LEU A 543 1.37 40.97 -1.96
CA LEU A 543 0.82 39.87 -1.16
C LEU A 543 -0.18 40.36 -0.08
N TYR A 544 0.02 41.52 0.52
CA TYR A 544 -0.93 42.11 1.46
C TYR A 544 -2.31 42.35 0.82
N ASN A 545 -2.32 42.82 -0.42
CA ASN A 545 -3.57 42.97 -1.19
C ASN A 545 -4.18 41.62 -1.59
N ALA A 546 -3.34 40.60 -1.78
CA ALA A 546 -3.79 39.26 -2.14
C ALA A 546 -4.42 38.52 -0.95
N GLN A 547 -3.86 38.67 0.26
CA GLN A 547 -4.36 37.94 1.45
C GLN A 547 -5.79 38.31 1.85
N SER A 548 -6.28 39.50 1.47
CA SER A 548 -7.68 39.85 1.66
C SER A 548 -8.66 39.06 0.80
N ARG A 549 -8.15 38.35 -0.22
CA ARG A 549 -8.93 37.56 -1.17
C ARG A 549 -8.83 36.06 -0.93
N GLY A 550 -7.91 35.63 -0.07
CA GLY A 550 -7.73 34.20 0.24
C GLY A 550 -6.44 33.92 1.00
N THR A 551 -6.13 32.62 1.13
CA THR A 551 -4.94 32.12 1.82
C THR A 551 -3.78 32.01 0.85
N LEU A 552 -2.62 32.54 1.21
CA LEU A 552 -1.42 32.50 0.37
C LEU A 552 -0.62 31.21 0.60
N PHE A 553 0.04 30.72 -0.46
CA PHE A 553 0.97 29.60 -0.43
C PHE A 553 2.44 30.05 -0.45
N ILE A 554 2.70 31.31 -0.77
CA ILE A 554 4.04 31.88 -0.87
C ILE A 554 4.21 33.10 0.03
N GLY A 555 5.43 33.36 0.48
CA GLY A 555 5.84 34.57 1.19
C GLY A 555 6.40 35.64 0.24
N ALA A 556 6.85 36.77 0.81
CA ALA A 556 7.56 37.82 0.08
C ALA A 556 8.99 37.36 -0.28
N GLY A 557 9.52 37.87 -1.40
CA GLY A 557 10.85 37.50 -1.90
C GLY A 557 10.90 36.22 -2.72
N VAL A 558 9.74 35.60 -3.01
CA VAL A 558 9.68 34.36 -3.78
C VAL A 558 9.53 34.70 -5.27
N PRO A 559 10.35 34.11 -6.16
CA PRO A 559 10.18 34.23 -7.60
C PRO A 559 8.85 33.65 -8.05
N VAL A 560 8.10 34.37 -8.88
CA VAL A 560 6.82 33.96 -9.46
C VAL A 560 6.81 34.23 -10.96
N TYR A 561 5.98 33.51 -11.68
CA TYR A 561 5.74 33.72 -13.10
C TYR A 561 4.23 33.76 -13.41
N GLU A 562 3.86 34.36 -14.53
CA GLU A 562 2.47 34.40 -14.99
C GLU A 562 1.88 32.99 -15.08
N GLY A 563 0.72 32.76 -14.46
CA GLY A 563 0.07 31.45 -14.43
C GLY A 563 0.44 30.57 -13.24
N MET A 564 1.41 30.95 -12.41
CA MET A 564 1.73 30.25 -11.16
C MET A 564 0.59 30.46 -10.12
N VAL A 565 0.17 29.40 -9.45
CA VAL A 565 -0.79 29.46 -8.35
C VAL A 565 -0.07 29.84 -7.07
N ILE A 566 -0.48 30.97 -6.48
CA ILE A 566 0.17 31.57 -5.29
C ILE A 566 -0.71 31.52 -4.05
N GLY A 567 -1.92 30.98 -4.15
CA GLY A 567 -2.85 30.87 -3.04
C GLY A 567 -4.19 30.28 -3.46
N GLN A 568 -5.09 30.15 -2.50
CA GLN A 568 -6.48 29.72 -2.69
C GLN A 568 -7.47 30.84 -2.31
N THR A 569 -8.60 30.89 -2.99
CA THR A 569 -9.70 31.82 -2.69
C THR A 569 -10.96 31.04 -2.30
N PRO A 570 -11.81 31.53 -1.38
CA PRO A 570 -13.08 30.87 -1.02
C PRO A 570 -14.10 30.90 -2.18
N LYS A 571 -13.87 31.70 -3.22
CA LYS A 571 -14.72 31.73 -4.42
C LYS A 571 -14.34 30.55 -5.32
N LYS A 572 -15.31 30.01 -6.04
CA LYS A 572 -15.08 28.91 -6.99
C LYS A 572 -14.23 29.33 -8.20
N GLU A 573 -14.29 30.62 -8.58
CA GLU A 573 -13.57 31.15 -9.72
C GLU A 573 -12.14 31.56 -9.34
N ASP A 574 -11.22 31.36 -10.27
CA ASP A 574 -9.83 31.82 -10.13
C ASP A 574 -9.72 33.35 -10.18
N ILE A 575 -8.81 33.88 -9.38
CA ILE A 575 -8.57 35.32 -9.34
C ILE A 575 -7.13 35.61 -9.75
N ALA A 576 -6.95 36.42 -10.79
CA ALA A 576 -5.64 36.91 -11.19
C ALA A 576 -5.13 37.97 -10.20
N ILE A 577 -3.90 37.83 -9.73
CA ILE A 577 -3.27 38.65 -8.71
C ILE A 577 -1.88 39.09 -9.17
N ASN A 578 -1.60 40.38 -9.07
CA ASN A 578 -0.24 40.91 -9.23
C ASN A 578 0.51 40.85 -7.91
N ALA A 579 1.28 39.77 -7.70
CA ALA A 579 2.13 39.59 -6.50
C ALA A 579 3.38 40.48 -6.50
N CYS A 580 3.79 40.99 -7.68
CA CYS A 580 5.01 41.79 -7.87
C CYS A 580 4.75 43.31 -7.72
N LYS A 581 3.49 43.70 -7.44
CA LYS A 581 3.09 45.11 -7.38
C LYS A 581 3.73 45.80 -6.17
N ARG A 582 4.58 46.78 -6.44
CA ARG A 582 5.21 47.63 -5.42
C ARG A 582 4.29 48.80 -5.01
N LYS A 583 4.42 49.29 -3.78
CA LYS A 583 3.73 50.49 -3.33
C LYS A 583 4.29 51.69 -4.11
N GLN A 584 3.42 52.39 -4.82
CA GLN A 584 3.83 53.65 -5.48
C GLN A 584 4.04 54.71 -4.39
N LEU A 585 5.24 55.30 -4.36
CA LEU A 585 5.55 56.40 -3.48
C LEU A 585 4.81 57.64 -4.03
N THR A 586 3.74 58.07 -3.37
CA THR A 586 3.09 59.35 -3.68
C THR A 586 3.66 60.41 -2.75
N ASN A 587 4.04 61.59 -3.32
CA ASN A 587 4.63 62.71 -2.63
C ASN A 587 3.67 63.48 -1.71
N THR A 588 2.55 62.95 -1.29
CA THR A 588 1.60 63.55 -0.37
C THR A 588 1.87 63.15 1.07
N ARG A 589 2.07 64.15 1.91
CA ARG A 589 2.31 64.04 3.36
C ARG A 589 1.21 63.24 4.08
N ALA A 590 1.42 61.95 4.21
CA ALA A 590 0.82 61.12 5.24
C ALA A 590 1.97 60.34 5.92
N ALA A 591 2.88 61.10 6.51
CA ALA A 591 4.03 60.59 7.28
C ALA A 591 3.61 60.03 8.65
N GLY A 592 2.41 59.51 8.82
CA GLY A 592 1.87 59.01 10.06
C GLY A 592 1.26 57.60 10.04
N SER A 593 1.21 56.93 8.89
CA SER A 593 0.58 55.59 8.80
C SER A 593 1.37 54.59 7.94
N ASP A 594 2.67 54.51 8.14
CA ASP A 594 3.41 53.32 7.71
C ASP A 594 3.28 52.25 8.80
N ASP A 595 2.04 51.82 9.08
CA ASP A 595 1.82 50.57 9.79
C ASP A 595 2.51 49.46 8.98
N ALA A 596 3.42 48.73 9.65
CA ALA A 596 4.11 47.63 9.05
C ALA A 596 3.07 46.64 8.49
N LEU A 597 3.02 46.44 7.15
CA LEU A 597 2.12 45.51 6.51
C LEU A 597 2.39 44.12 7.03
N ARG A 598 1.50 43.61 7.88
CA ARG A 598 1.61 42.25 8.43
C ARG A 598 1.05 41.24 7.43
N LEU A 599 1.89 40.32 6.99
CA LEU A 599 1.48 39.15 6.23
C LEU A 599 1.19 38.00 7.20
N ILE A 600 0.10 37.29 6.95
CA ILE A 600 -0.20 36.01 7.58
C ILE A 600 0.81 35.00 7.02
N PRO A 601 1.41 34.12 7.85
CA PRO A 601 2.31 33.09 7.36
C PRO A 601 1.66 32.28 6.24
N PRO A 602 2.38 32.03 5.12
CA PRO A 602 1.84 31.26 4.02
C PRO A 602 1.56 29.81 4.43
N LYS A 603 0.50 29.23 3.88
CA LYS A 603 0.19 27.80 4.02
C LYS A 603 1.20 27.01 3.20
N GLN A 604 2.10 26.29 3.86
CA GLN A 604 2.96 25.32 3.20
C GLN A 604 2.18 24.04 2.96
N MET A 605 2.16 23.56 1.74
CA MET A 605 1.45 22.34 1.35
C MET A 605 2.44 21.20 1.16
N SER A 606 2.08 20.01 1.68
CA SER A 606 2.77 18.77 1.35
C SER A 606 2.51 18.37 -0.10
N LEU A 607 3.24 17.38 -0.62
CA LEU A 607 3.01 16.84 -1.97
C LEU A 607 1.56 16.37 -2.14
N GLU A 608 1.04 15.63 -1.17
CA GLU A 608 -0.34 15.12 -1.17
C GLU A 608 -1.35 16.28 -1.22
N GLN A 609 -1.16 17.29 -0.39
CA GLN A 609 -2.02 18.49 -0.39
C GLN A 609 -1.96 19.27 -1.72
N CYS A 610 -0.78 19.28 -2.36
CA CYS A 610 -0.65 19.86 -3.70
C CYS A 610 -1.44 19.05 -4.73
N LEU A 611 -1.32 17.72 -4.72
CA LEU A 611 -2.04 16.83 -5.64
C LEU A 611 -3.56 16.92 -5.46
N GLU A 612 -4.05 16.94 -4.21
CA GLU A 612 -5.45 17.13 -3.88
C GLU A 612 -6.00 18.49 -4.35
N PHE A 613 -5.17 19.54 -4.29
CA PHE A 613 -5.57 20.89 -4.69
C PHE A 613 -5.68 21.06 -6.21
N LEU A 614 -4.99 20.25 -7.02
CA LEU A 614 -4.97 20.38 -8.47
C LEU A 614 -6.37 20.29 -9.10
N ASP A 615 -6.65 21.23 -10.00
CA ASP A 615 -7.82 21.17 -10.87
C ASP A 615 -7.44 20.69 -12.28
N ASP A 616 -8.42 20.40 -13.13
CA ASP A 616 -8.22 19.81 -14.46
C ASP A 616 -7.36 20.65 -15.42
N ASP A 617 -7.32 21.96 -15.21
CA ASP A 617 -6.52 22.91 -15.99
C ASP A 617 -5.17 23.26 -15.36
N GLU A 618 -4.80 22.55 -14.28
CA GLU A 618 -3.57 22.76 -13.52
C GLU A 618 -2.59 21.60 -13.69
N VAL A 619 -1.35 21.83 -13.34
CA VAL A 619 -0.27 20.84 -13.21
C VAL A 619 0.59 21.20 -12.02
N LEU A 620 1.23 20.19 -11.43
CA LEU A 620 2.21 20.34 -10.36
C LEU A 620 3.62 20.20 -10.95
N GLU A 621 4.44 21.24 -10.80
CA GLU A 621 5.88 21.13 -10.99
C GLU A 621 6.50 20.48 -9.76
N VAL A 622 7.25 19.43 -9.99
CA VAL A 622 7.98 18.70 -8.97
C VAL A 622 9.47 18.86 -9.24
N THR A 623 10.16 19.50 -8.30
CA THR A 623 11.61 19.68 -8.36
C THR A 623 12.24 19.20 -7.05
N PRO A 624 13.53 18.93 -6.98
CA PRO A 624 14.20 18.54 -5.75
C PRO A 624 13.97 19.50 -4.58
N GLU A 625 13.88 20.80 -4.85
CA GLU A 625 13.79 21.85 -3.82
C GLU A 625 12.35 22.31 -3.57
N THR A 626 11.52 22.42 -4.62
CA THR A 626 10.22 23.07 -4.54
C THR A 626 9.09 22.29 -5.23
N LEU A 627 7.87 22.52 -4.73
CA LEU A 627 6.60 22.09 -5.36
C LEU A 627 5.83 23.34 -5.77
N ARG A 628 5.47 23.46 -7.05
CA ARG A 628 4.78 24.64 -7.58
C ARG A 628 3.56 24.23 -8.40
N ILE A 629 2.39 24.69 -8.00
CA ILE A 629 1.17 24.50 -8.79
C ILE A 629 1.09 25.62 -9.83
N ARG A 630 0.75 25.27 -11.05
CA ARG A 630 0.56 26.24 -12.13
C ARG A 630 -0.59 25.88 -13.05
N LYS A 631 -1.09 26.85 -13.78
CA LYS A 631 -2.03 26.63 -14.88
C LYS A 631 -1.30 26.02 -16.08
N ARG A 632 -1.97 25.11 -16.82
CA ARG A 632 -1.44 24.56 -18.09
C ARG A 632 -1.20 25.65 -19.12
N ILE A 633 -2.16 26.57 -19.26
CA ILE A 633 -2.04 27.74 -20.11
C ILE A 633 -1.59 28.91 -19.22
N LEU A 634 -0.35 29.31 -19.30
CA LEU A 634 0.22 30.33 -18.43
C LEU A 634 -0.40 31.71 -18.67
N ASN A 635 -0.58 32.10 -19.94
CA ASN A 635 -1.08 33.39 -20.29
C ASN A 635 -2.58 33.58 -19.99
N LEU A 636 -2.91 34.63 -19.25
CA LEU A 636 -4.28 34.91 -18.79
C LEU A 636 -5.28 35.07 -19.97
N GLU A 637 -4.92 35.80 -21.02
CA GLU A 637 -5.84 36.03 -22.16
C GLU A 637 -6.15 34.74 -22.91
N GLN A 638 -5.14 33.88 -23.07
CA GLN A 638 -5.31 32.58 -23.72
C GLN A 638 -6.18 31.65 -22.87
N ARG A 639 -6.04 31.67 -21.53
CA ARG A 639 -6.92 30.91 -20.61
C ARG A 639 -8.37 31.36 -20.77
N MET A 640 -8.63 32.67 -20.72
CA MET A 640 -9.98 33.22 -20.87
C MET A 640 -10.60 32.86 -22.23
N LYS A 641 -9.81 32.90 -23.30
CA LYS A 641 -10.27 32.47 -24.64
C LYS A 641 -10.58 30.97 -24.71
N SER A 642 -9.83 30.13 -23.99
CA SER A 642 -10.08 28.69 -23.96
C SER A 642 -11.34 28.30 -23.18
N ILE A 643 -11.67 29.04 -22.12
CA ILE A 643 -12.90 28.85 -21.33
C ILE A 643 -14.15 29.21 -22.16
N HIS A 644 -14.09 30.31 -22.96
CA HIS A 644 -15.19 30.73 -23.80
C HIS A 644 -15.40 29.88 -25.07
N ARG A 645 -14.47 28.96 -25.39
CA ARG A 645 -14.58 28.04 -26.54
C ARG A 645 -15.14 26.66 -26.16
N LYS A 646 -15.21 26.33 -24.89
CA LYS A 646 -15.90 25.15 -24.33
C LYS A 646 -17.36 25.52 -24.03
#